data_f1a8f3556280c382bc59140070666962
#
_entry.id   f1a8f3556280c382bc59140070666962
#
_cell.length_a   1.000
_cell.length_b   1.000
_cell.length_c   1.000
_cell.angle_alpha   90.00
_cell.angle_beta   90.00
_cell.angle_gamma   90.00
#
_symmetry.space_group_name_H-M   'P 1'
#
loop_
_entity.id
_entity.type
_entity.pdbx_description
1 polymer ?
#
loop_
_entity_poly.entity_id
_entity_poly.type
_entity_poly.pdbx_seq_one_letter_code
_entity_poly.pdbx_strand_id
1 'polypeptide(L)'
;MSNMESTRTLRQPIQLLQGHKGPVTASRHRRNAVVYALLCVLALTPVATGQSAAWQAAGLGLFMPGAGFLALGGAWAVLFPVTVFVFWLSIIAWFWSGMVVAPLTIWLGSAALAGWLAGEAIWPPAVYLAPAAAAATFLFFQYRGAKRRAKDREHFKFRQSFFAESLAEVHRRAASEPVPGERELTPDQLQGVRYLLDLALQPVGQYKGYTVIDQFQPAALRYQLNHLGFALGMVQGHYTPNFQSYLGQAQRNVIDTYRERKVWGYWVYESMWGHFNFADFDPARKDNIMLTGWYGMHVGQYMLNTGDTRYGQPGSLSFRLNDKTCYSHDIHSINQSVRENFQRSDFCLYPCEPNWVYPVCNMYGMGSLAVYDELFERSDTAQVLPKWLHMLDTEFTDQKGSLVGLRSYWTGLEMPFYTGEAGFAFFANIFSTDLARKLWAVGRKELSMCLTQDADGQTRLTLPKEALAFFDTIDAGNYRPGKLFAYVAVQMCAREFGDDELAEAARRSMDQDCGPVVENGVARYTKGSTLANIWGVEGRLMRTGDFRNSFVKGPPQSVFAGPVLGDARYPEVLVAKAFSRGEDLELVLYPGAGDGPQTLGLERLKPGARYAVEGAANGDFTADAAGRASLTVTLSGRTALHIVPSH
;
A
#
# COMPACT_ATOMS: atom_id res chain seq x y z
N MET A 1 -36.47 -26.15 12.17
CA MET A 1 -37.27 -25.28 11.30
C MET A 1 -37.59 -24.03 12.10
N SER A 2 -36.80 -23.01 11.95
CA SER A 2 -37.01 -21.68 12.56
C SER A 2 -36.80 -20.65 11.45
N ASN A 3 -37.86 -19.91 11.16
CA ASN A 3 -37.92 -18.86 10.15
C ASN A 3 -36.91 -17.75 10.48
N MET A 4 -35.81 -17.69 9.74
CA MET A 4 -35.06 -16.46 9.55
C MET A 4 -35.60 -15.80 8.28
N GLU A 5 -36.69 -15.06 8.41
CA GLU A 5 -36.99 -13.96 7.50
C GLU A 5 -35.93 -12.90 7.64
N SER A 6 -34.94 -12.95 6.77
CA SER A 6 -33.98 -11.87 6.62
C SER A 6 -34.74 -10.65 6.11
N THR A 7 -34.91 -9.65 6.95
CA THR A 7 -35.27 -8.29 6.57
C THR A 7 -34.31 -7.86 5.46
N ARG A 8 -34.79 -7.90 4.21
CA ARG A 8 -34.20 -7.18 3.08
C ARG A 8 -34.31 -5.69 3.39
N THR A 9 -33.33 -5.15 4.11
CA THR A 9 -33.04 -3.73 4.05
C THR A 9 -32.76 -3.46 2.58
N LEU A 10 -33.63 -2.68 1.92
CA LEU A 10 -33.43 -2.18 0.57
C LEU A 10 -32.06 -1.48 0.57
N ARG A 11 -31.01 -2.16 0.10
CA ARG A 11 -29.69 -1.56 -0.06
C ARG A 11 -29.89 -0.36 -0.99
N GLN A 12 -29.55 0.82 -0.50
CA GLN A 12 -29.51 2.00 -1.36
C GLN A 12 -28.61 1.72 -2.57
N PRO A 13 -29.01 2.11 -3.79
CA PRO A 13 -28.20 1.86 -4.96
C PRO A 13 -26.82 2.52 -4.78
N ILE A 14 -25.76 1.82 -5.20
CA ILE A 14 -24.40 2.34 -5.18
C ILE A 14 -24.37 3.62 -6.03
N GLN A 15 -23.94 4.73 -5.43
CA GLN A 15 -23.86 6.03 -6.10
C GLN A 15 -22.40 6.43 -6.28
N LEU A 16 -22.14 7.26 -7.31
CA LEU A 16 -20.86 7.89 -7.51
C LEU A 16 -20.54 8.81 -6.31
N LEU A 17 -19.27 8.78 -5.87
CA LEU A 17 -18.79 9.67 -4.80
C LEU A 17 -18.98 11.14 -5.20
N GLN A 18 -19.42 11.95 -4.26
CA GLN A 18 -19.65 13.39 -4.48
C GLN A 18 -18.75 14.20 -3.55
N GLY A 19 -17.84 14.97 -4.15
CA GLY A 19 -16.92 15.80 -3.38
C GLY A 19 -17.62 16.96 -2.68
N HIS A 20 -17.40 17.07 -1.39
CA HIS A 20 -17.83 18.20 -0.56
C HIS A 20 -16.81 18.47 0.55
N LYS A 21 -16.89 19.66 1.15
CA LYS A 21 -16.07 19.95 2.32
C LYS A 21 -16.77 19.42 3.55
N GLY A 22 -16.24 18.37 4.11
CA GLY A 22 -16.72 17.85 5.37
C GLY A 22 -16.48 18.79 6.55
N PRO A 23 -17.16 18.53 7.68
CA PRO A 23 -17.12 19.43 8.85
C PRO A 23 -15.74 19.54 9.48
N VAL A 24 -14.92 18.45 9.46
CA VAL A 24 -13.56 18.47 10.01
C VAL A 24 -12.65 19.34 9.16
N THR A 25 -12.63 19.15 7.83
CA THR A 25 -11.86 19.99 6.90
C THR A 25 -12.30 21.46 7.00
N ALA A 26 -13.60 21.74 7.05
CA ALA A 26 -14.12 23.10 7.19
C ALA A 26 -13.65 23.77 8.50
N SER A 27 -13.66 23.04 9.61
CA SER A 27 -13.16 23.50 10.91
C SER A 27 -11.66 23.82 10.86
N ARG A 28 -10.84 22.93 10.25
CA ARG A 28 -9.40 23.16 10.08
C ARG A 28 -9.12 24.42 9.24
N HIS A 29 -9.81 24.58 8.11
CA HIS A 29 -9.65 25.77 7.26
C HIS A 29 -10.05 27.06 7.98
N ARG A 30 -11.13 27.04 8.79
CA ARG A 30 -11.54 28.20 9.60
C ARG A 30 -10.46 28.53 10.64
N ARG A 31 -9.93 27.54 11.36
CA ARG A 31 -8.84 27.74 12.30
C ARG A 31 -7.60 28.32 11.63
N ASN A 32 -7.21 27.81 10.46
CA ASN A 32 -6.05 28.32 9.70
C ASN A 32 -6.24 29.79 9.32
N ALA A 33 -7.45 30.16 8.89
CA ALA A 33 -7.77 31.55 8.55
C ALA A 33 -7.65 32.50 9.76
N VAL A 34 -8.15 32.05 10.94
CA VAL A 34 -8.02 32.82 12.19
C VAL A 34 -6.55 32.95 12.59
N VAL A 35 -5.79 31.85 12.59
CA VAL A 35 -4.36 31.87 12.93
C VAL A 35 -3.57 32.79 11.99
N TYR A 36 -3.85 32.72 10.69
CA TYR A 36 -3.17 33.59 9.71
C TYR A 36 -3.57 35.06 9.89
N ALA A 37 -4.83 35.36 10.19
CA ALA A 37 -5.28 36.72 10.48
C ALA A 37 -4.55 37.29 11.73
N LEU A 38 -4.39 36.48 12.78
CA LEU A 38 -3.59 36.86 13.96
C LEU A 38 -2.12 37.09 13.61
N LEU A 39 -1.52 36.25 12.77
CA LEU A 39 -0.14 36.47 12.28
C LEU A 39 -0.02 37.78 11.49
N CYS A 40 -1.01 38.16 10.67
CA CYS A 40 -1.02 39.43 9.96
C CYS A 40 -1.12 40.65 10.91
N VAL A 41 -1.91 40.54 11.99
CA VAL A 41 -1.97 41.57 13.03
C VAL A 41 -0.60 41.70 13.74
N LEU A 42 0.00 40.58 14.15
CA LEU A 42 1.33 40.54 14.76
C LEU A 42 2.40 41.12 13.81
N ALA A 43 2.30 40.84 12.51
CA ALA A 43 3.22 41.33 11.49
C ALA A 43 3.22 42.87 11.39
N LEU A 44 2.06 43.51 11.53
CA LEU A 44 1.90 44.97 11.44
C LEU A 44 2.14 45.70 12.76
N THR A 45 2.02 45.02 13.89
CA THR A 45 2.14 45.63 15.23
C THR A 45 3.45 46.40 15.41
N PRO A 46 4.65 45.87 15.06
CA PRO A 46 5.89 46.60 15.22
C PRO A 46 5.97 47.89 14.40
N VAL A 47 5.42 47.89 13.20
CA VAL A 47 5.32 49.06 12.32
C VAL A 47 4.35 50.09 12.93
N ALA A 48 3.15 49.68 13.33
CA ALA A 48 2.11 50.54 13.88
C ALA A 48 2.53 51.19 15.22
N THR A 49 3.33 50.49 16.01
CA THR A 49 3.79 50.98 17.33
C THR A 49 5.19 51.65 17.29
N GLY A 50 5.77 51.84 16.10
CA GLY A 50 7.06 52.51 15.95
C GLY A 50 8.23 51.77 16.62
N GLN A 51 8.19 50.43 16.66
CA GLN A 51 9.29 49.63 17.21
C GLN A 51 10.57 49.74 16.35
N SER A 52 11.67 49.23 16.86
CA SER A 52 12.95 49.24 16.12
C SER A 52 12.85 48.56 14.75
N ALA A 53 13.71 48.93 13.81
CA ALA A 53 13.78 48.34 12.46
C ALA A 53 13.87 46.80 12.51
N ALA A 54 14.59 46.27 13.51
CA ALA A 54 14.71 44.83 13.74
C ALA A 54 13.33 44.16 13.95
N TRP A 55 12.50 44.70 14.84
CA TRP A 55 11.16 44.17 15.08
C TRP A 55 10.22 44.40 13.91
N GLN A 56 10.34 45.51 13.19
CA GLN A 56 9.55 45.79 12.01
C GLN A 56 9.86 44.78 10.87
N ALA A 57 11.15 44.53 10.59
CA ALA A 57 11.58 43.57 9.59
C ALA A 57 11.15 42.13 9.94
N ALA A 58 11.35 41.72 11.20
CA ALA A 58 10.88 40.42 11.68
C ALA A 58 9.37 40.28 11.57
N GLY A 59 8.61 41.33 11.97
CA GLY A 59 7.16 41.35 11.85
C GLY A 59 6.70 41.15 10.41
N LEU A 60 7.23 41.95 9.45
CA LEU A 60 6.90 41.82 8.04
C LEU A 60 7.18 40.42 7.48
N GLY A 61 8.19 39.71 8.03
CA GLY A 61 8.49 38.31 7.72
C GLY A 61 7.39 37.33 8.08
N LEU A 62 6.43 37.68 8.96
CA LEU A 62 5.31 36.81 9.32
C LEU A 62 4.20 36.77 8.26
N PHE A 63 4.15 37.72 7.31
CA PHE A 63 3.19 37.67 6.21
C PHE A 63 3.38 36.45 5.31
N MET A 64 4.65 36.19 4.98
CA MET A 64 5.03 34.98 4.23
C MET A 64 6.55 34.75 4.34
N PRO A 65 7.01 33.52 4.08
CA PRO A 65 8.45 33.19 4.15
C PRO A 65 9.32 34.17 3.35
N GLY A 66 10.31 34.76 4.01
CA GLY A 66 11.26 35.68 3.41
C GLY A 66 10.77 37.13 3.24
N ALA A 67 9.51 37.45 3.49
CA ALA A 67 8.98 38.82 3.27
C ALA A 67 9.70 39.88 4.13
N GLY A 68 10.27 39.50 5.28
CA GLY A 68 11.08 40.38 6.11
C GLY A 68 12.31 40.92 5.40
N PHE A 69 12.90 40.21 4.44
CA PHE A 69 14.07 40.69 3.67
C PHE A 69 13.74 41.88 2.75
N LEU A 70 12.47 42.07 2.39
CA LEU A 70 12.03 43.27 1.67
C LEU A 70 12.26 44.52 2.53
N ALA A 71 12.15 44.42 3.85
CA ALA A 71 12.37 45.54 4.75
C ALA A 71 13.85 46.07 4.73
N LEU A 72 14.79 45.21 4.35
CA LEU A 72 16.20 45.58 4.27
C LEU A 72 16.55 46.37 2.98
N GLY A 73 15.69 46.22 1.94
CA GLY A 73 15.89 46.89 0.64
C GLY A 73 17.15 46.44 -0.13
N GLY A 74 17.41 47.11 -1.25
CA GLY A 74 18.61 46.86 -2.05
C GLY A 74 18.85 45.39 -2.43
N ALA A 75 20.07 44.93 -2.32
CA ALA A 75 20.45 43.56 -2.66
C ALA A 75 19.81 42.48 -1.73
N TRP A 76 19.45 42.84 -0.50
CA TRP A 76 18.83 41.93 0.44
C TRP A 76 17.43 41.46 -0.03
N ALA A 77 16.75 42.27 -0.84
CA ALA A 77 15.44 41.89 -1.37
C ALA A 77 15.47 40.60 -2.23
N VAL A 78 16.65 40.22 -2.77
CA VAL A 78 16.84 38.97 -3.51
C VAL A 78 16.61 37.72 -2.61
N LEU A 79 16.85 37.86 -1.30
CA LEU A 79 16.62 36.77 -0.36
C LEU A 79 15.12 36.40 -0.21
N PHE A 80 14.20 37.29 -0.55
CA PHE A 80 12.78 37.00 -0.54
C PHE A 80 12.41 35.85 -1.49
N PRO A 81 12.61 35.94 -2.82
CA PRO A 81 12.30 34.81 -3.71
C PRO A 81 13.12 33.55 -3.43
N VAL A 82 14.39 33.70 -2.99
CA VAL A 82 15.22 32.56 -2.57
C VAL A 82 14.57 31.84 -1.37
N THR A 83 14.13 32.58 -0.36
CA THR A 83 13.46 31.99 0.80
C THR A 83 12.14 31.32 0.43
N VAL A 84 11.34 31.90 -0.47
CA VAL A 84 10.11 31.28 -0.99
C VAL A 84 10.46 29.94 -1.66
N PHE A 85 11.51 29.88 -2.47
CA PHE A 85 11.94 28.63 -3.10
C PHE A 85 12.39 27.59 -2.06
N VAL A 86 13.22 27.98 -1.09
CA VAL A 86 13.67 27.09 0.01
C VAL A 86 12.48 26.62 0.86
N PHE A 87 11.48 27.50 1.08
CA PHE A 87 10.24 27.11 1.76
C PHE A 87 9.48 26.02 0.99
N TRP A 88 9.39 26.12 -0.33
CA TRP A 88 8.79 25.04 -1.13
C TRP A 88 9.57 23.72 -1.02
N LEU A 89 10.91 23.77 -1.01
CA LEU A 89 11.71 22.57 -0.75
C LEU A 89 11.44 22.00 0.65
N SER A 90 11.22 22.86 1.66
CA SER A 90 10.88 22.40 3.01
C SER A 90 9.48 21.77 3.10
N ILE A 91 8.52 22.20 2.28
CA ILE A 91 7.21 21.55 2.13
C ILE A 91 7.38 20.14 1.52
N ILE A 92 8.29 19.98 0.55
CA ILE A 92 8.62 18.67 -0.01
C ILE A 92 9.24 17.76 1.06
N ALA A 93 10.17 18.27 1.87
CA ALA A 93 10.76 17.53 2.98
C ALA A 93 9.69 17.11 4.02
N TRP A 94 8.75 18.00 4.34
CA TRP A 94 7.62 17.67 5.20
C TRP A 94 6.71 16.57 4.60
N PHE A 95 6.39 16.68 3.32
CA PHE A 95 5.63 15.66 2.60
C PHE A 95 6.38 14.31 2.56
N TRP A 96 7.69 14.35 2.25
CA TRP A 96 8.49 13.15 2.01
C TRP A 96 8.81 12.35 3.27
N SER A 97 9.03 13.03 4.39
CA SER A 97 9.54 12.41 5.62
C SER A 97 8.81 12.87 6.90
N GLY A 98 7.65 13.46 6.78
CA GLY A 98 6.92 13.97 7.95
C GLY A 98 7.61 15.14 8.69
N MET A 99 8.65 15.79 8.11
CA MET A 99 9.47 16.82 8.75
C MET A 99 8.72 18.15 8.89
N VAL A 100 7.72 18.21 9.78
CA VAL A 100 6.93 19.42 10.08
C VAL A 100 7.82 20.59 10.52
N VAL A 101 8.91 20.31 11.21
CA VAL A 101 9.86 21.34 11.68
C VAL A 101 10.48 22.14 10.54
N ALA A 102 10.67 21.59 9.35
CA ALA A 102 11.35 22.24 8.23
C ALA A 102 10.65 23.52 7.75
N PRO A 103 9.35 23.50 7.31
CA PRO A 103 8.68 24.73 6.89
C PRO A 103 8.55 25.76 8.01
N LEU A 104 8.36 25.33 9.27
CA LEU A 104 8.32 26.25 10.41
C LEU A 104 9.65 26.96 10.59
N THR A 105 10.76 26.23 10.55
CA THR A 105 12.11 26.81 10.70
C THR A 105 12.45 27.78 9.56
N ILE A 106 12.11 27.44 8.31
CA ILE A 106 12.39 28.35 7.18
C ILE A 106 11.55 29.62 7.30
N TRP A 107 10.28 29.54 7.65
CA TRP A 107 9.42 30.71 7.76
C TRP A 107 9.85 31.60 8.93
N LEU A 108 9.84 31.07 10.15
CA LEU A 108 10.13 31.86 11.35
C LEU A 108 11.61 32.24 11.44
N GLY A 109 12.52 31.36 11.02
CA GLY A 109 13.95 31.62 10.97
C GLY A 109 14.32 32.73 9.98
N SER A 110 13.68 32.78 8.79
CA SER A 110 13.89 33.87 7.84
C SER A 110 13.35 35.21 8.36
N ALA A 111 12.24 35.21 9.10
CA ALA A 111 11.71 36.40 9.75
C ALA A 111 12.67 36.92 10.84
N ALA A 112 13.16 36.03 11.70
CA ALA A 112 14.13 36.37 12.74
C ALA A 112 15.47 36.86 12.14
N LEU A 113 15.95 36.20 11.08
CA LEU A 113 17.19 36.59 10.39
C LEU A 113 17.07 37.99 9.74
N ALA A 114 15.90 38.28 9.12
CA ALA A 114 15.65 39.62 8.57
C ALA A 114 15.68 40.69 9.67
N GLY A 115 15.11 40.40 10.84
CA GLY A 115 15.17 41.29 11.98
C GLY A 115 16.62 41.51 12.50
N TRP A 116 17.42 40.43 12.57
CA TRP A 116 18.81 40.51 13.01
C TRP A 116 19.71 41.30 12.03
N LEU A 117 19.42 41.22 10.73
CA LEU A 117 20.17 41.94 9.69
C LEU A 117 19.69 43.38 9.48
N ALA A 118 18.58 43.79 10.11
CA ALA A 118 18.03 45.12 9.93
C ALA A 118 18.95 46.20 10.49
N GLY A 119 19.15 47.27 9.73
CA GLY A 119 19.89 48.45 10.17
C GLY A 119 19.06 49.36 11.08
N GLU A 120 19.32 50.67 11.02
CA GLU A 120 18.64 51.67 11.85
C GLU A 120 17.20 51.93 11.39
N ALA A 121 16.88 51.76 10.11
CA ALA A 121 15.56 51.98 9.53
C ALA A 121 15.24 50.90 8.47
N ILE A 122 13.95 50.56 8.33
CA ILE A 122 13.49 49.70 7.26
C ILE A 122 13.31 50.49 5.96
N TRP A 123 13.35 49.77 4.82
CA TRP A 123 12.95 50.33 3.52
C TRP A 123 11.42 50.56 3.51
N PRO A 124 10.94 51.83 3.44
CA PRO A 124 9.55 52.13 3.68
C PRO A 124 8.55 51.41 2.76
N PRO A 125 8.83 51.20 1.45
CA PRO A 125 7.90 50.45 0.59
C PRO A 125 7.60 49.03 1.03
N ALA A 126 8.48 48.40 1.83
CA ALA A 126 8.27 47.03 2.31
C ALA A 126 7.00 46.87 3.12
N VAL A 127 6.53 47.90 3.82
CA VAL A 127 5.29 47.89 4.61
C VAL A 127 4.06 47.59 3.73
N TYR A 128 4.12 47.98 2.46
CA TYR A 128 3.04 47.74 1.48
C TYR A 128 3.34 46.49 0.63
N LEU A 129 4.60 46.25 0.29
CA LEU A 129 5.00 45.16 -0.60
C LEU A 129 4.83 43.77 0.06
N ALA A 130 5.14 43.62 1.35
CA ALA A 130 5.02 42.34 2.06
C ALA A 130 3.54 41.86 2.13
N PRO A 131 2.59 42.66 2.61
CA PRO A 131 1.19 42.25 2.59
C PRO A 131 0.63 42.10 1.16
N ALA A 132 1.06 42.95 0.19
CA ALA A 132 0.65 42.83 -1.20
C ALA A 132 1.13 41.50 -1.83
N ALA A 133 2.36 41.08 -1.56
CA ALA A 133 2.88 39.79 -2.02
C ALA A 133 2.08 38.60 -1.42
N ALA A 134 1.76 38.67 -0.14
CA ALA A 134 0.93 37.66 0.52
C ALA A 134 -0.49 37.62 -0.07
N ALA A 135 -1.13 38.79 -0.28
CA ALA A 135 -2.44 38.89 -0.90
C ALA A 135 -2.44 38.38 -2.35
N ALA A 136 -1.45 38.75 -3.14
CA ALA A 136 -1.30 38.27 -4.53
C ALA A 136 -1.13 36.75 -4.57
N THR A 137 -0.32 36.18 -3.68
CA THR A 137 -0.13 34.73 -3.55
C THR A 137 -1.46 34.04 -3.20
N PHE A 138 -2.19 34.56 -2.22
CA PHE A 138 -3.51 34.03 -1.84
C PHE A 138 -4.51 34.08 -3.01
N LEU A 139 -4.62 35.22 -3.68
CA LEU A 139 -5.53 35.39 -4.83
C LEU A 139 -5.16 34.47 -6.00
N PHE A 140 -3.86 34.29 -6.26
CA PHE A 140 -3.37 33.35 -7.26
C PHE A 140 -3.84 31.92 -6.98
N PHE A 141 -3.67 31.43 -5.75
CA PHE A 141 -4.11 30.09 -5.39
C PHE A 141 -5.64 29.95 -5.39
N GLN A 142 -6.39 30.99 -5.00
CA GLN A 142 -7.85 30.99 -5.08
C GLN A 142 -8.33 30.90 -6.55
N TYR A 143 -7.72 31.68 -7.44
CA TYR A 143 -8.01 31.65 -8.87
C TYR A 143 -7.71 30.26 -9.48
N ARG A 144 -6.52 29.73 -9.21
CA ARG A 144 -6.13 28.38 -9.67
C ARG A 144 -7.07 27.31 -9.13
N GLY A 145 -7.43 27.39 -7.86
CA GLY A 145 -8.36 26.48 -7.22
C GLY A 145 -9.78 26.57 -7.82
N ALA A 146 -10.27 27.78 -8.10
CA ALA A 146 -11.57 27.96 -8.74
C ALA A 146 -11.62 27.37 -10.16
N LYS A 147 -10.55 27.58 -10.95
CA LYS A 147 -10.42 27.01 -12.30
C LYS A 147 -10.38 25.48 -12.26
N ARG A 148 -9.61 24.92 -11.31
CA ARG A 148 -9.55 23.45 -11.11
C ARG A 148 -10.95 22.90 -10.77
N ARG A 149 -11.64 23.49 -9.78
CA ARG A 149 -12.98 23.03 -9.38
C ARG A 149 -14.01 23.08 -10.51
N ALA A 150 -13.91 24.07 -11.42
CA ALA A 150 -14.77 24.12 -12.60
C ALA A 150 -14.54 22.92 -13.52
N LYS A 151 -13.26 22.61 -13.82
CA LYS A 151 -12.88 21.44 -14.62
C LYS A 151 -13.29 20.12 -13.94
N ASP A 152 -13.11 20.02 -12.62
CA ASP A 152 -13.46 18.83 -11.86
C ASP A 152 -14.97 18.56 -11.90
N ARG A 153 -15.83 19.61 -11.85
CA ARG A 153 -17.28 19.45 -12.01
C ARG A 153 -17.71 18.98 -13.40
N GLU A 154 -17.01 19.41 -14.45
CA GLU A 154 -17.27 18.89 -15.81
C GLU A 154 -16.89 17.42 -15.90
N HIS A 155 -15.74 17.04 -15.32
CA HIS A 155 -15.31 15.64 -15.28
C HIS A 155 -16.28 14.77 -14.45
N PHE A 156 -16.82 15.29 -13.35
CA PHE A 156 -17.85 14.60 -12.57
C PHE A 156 -19.10 14.28 -13.40
N LYS A 157 -19.60 15.26 -14.19
CA LYS A 157 -20.74 15.03 -15.09
C LYS A 157 -20.43 13.96 -16.13
N PHE A 158 -19.22 13.95 -16.66
CA PHE A 158 -18.77 12.92 -17.57
C PHE A 158 -18.80 11.53 -16.88
N ARG A 159 -18.30 11.39 -15.67
CA ARG A 159 -18.37 10.16 -14.90
C ARG A 159 -19.81 9.71 -14.62
N GLN A 160 -20.69 10.63 -14.29
CA GLN A 160 -22.11 10.32 -14.09
C GLN A 160 -22.75 9.72 -15.35
N SER A 161 -22.36 10.13 -16.54
CA SER A 161 -22.97 9.67 -17.80
C SER A 161 -22.77 8.18 -18.08
N PHE A 162 -21.71 7.57 -17.56
CA PHE A 162 -21.40 6.16 -17.79
C PHE A 162 -21.44 5.27 -16.52
N PHE A 163 -21.54 5.86 -15.34
CA PHE A 163 -21.32 5.16 -14.08
C PHE A 163 -22.24 3.94 -13.90
N ALA A 164 -23.54 4.11 -14.14
CA ALA A 164 -24.53 3.02 -13.95
C ALA A 164 -24.26 1.83 -14.89
N GLU A 165 -23.94 2.09 -16.15
CA GLU A 165 -23.60 1.06 -17.13
C GLU A 165 -22.31 0.34 -16.76
N SER A 166 -21.26 1.10 -16.42
CA SER A 166 -19.97 0.53 -16.03
C SER A 166 -20.07 -0.29 -14.73
N LEU A 167 -20.88 0.16 -13.76
CA LEU A 167 -21.12 -0.59 -12.53
C LEU A 167 -21.83 -1.91 -12.78
N ALA A 168 -22.83 -1.93 -13.67
CA ALA A 168 -23.51 -3.16 -14.07
C ALA A 168 -22.55 -4.15 -14.74
N GLU A 169 -21.61 -3.65 -15.55
CA GLU A 169 -20.56 -4.47 -16.16
C GLU A 169 -19.62 -5.07 -15.12
N VAL A 170 -19.18 -4.28 -14.13
CA VAL A 170 -18.33 -4.77 -13.02
C VAL A 170 -19.04 -5.88 -12.26
N HIS A 171 -20.34 -5.75 -11.98
CA HIS A 171 -21.10 -6.79 -11.32
C HIS A 171 -21.19 -8.09 -12.13
N ARG A 172 -21.34 -8.00 -13.45
CA ARG A 172 -21.39 -9.19 -14.33
C ARG A 172 -20.05 -9.94 -14.35
N ARG A 173 -18.93 -9.23 -14.40
CA ARG A 173 -17.57 -9.80 -14.47
C ARG A 173 -17.14 -10.45 -13.15
N ALA A 174 -17.53 -9.87 -12.01
CA ALA A 174 -17.13 -10.33 -10.68
C ALA A 174 -17.86 -11.58 -10.18
N ALA A 175 -18.69 -12.24 -11.01
CA ALA A 175 -19.61 -13.29 -10.57
C ALA A 175 -19.01 -14.71 -10.46
N SER A 176 -17.78 -14.96 -10.94
CA SER A 176 -17.19 -16.30 -10.93
C SER A 176 -16.14 -16.46 -9.83
N GLU A 177 -16.42 -17.30 -8.82
CA GLU A 177 -15.40 -17.71 -7.85
C GLU A 177 -14.65 -18.96 -8.35
N PRO A 178 -13.30 -19.00 -8.19
CA PRO A 178 -12.52 -20.18 -8.53
C PRO A 178 -12.79 -21.36 -7.57
N VAL A 179 -12.75 -22.58 -8.11
CA VAL A 179 -12.89 -23.80 -7.29
C VAL A 179 -11.57 -24.10 -6.58
N PRO A 180 -11.56 -24.29 -5.25
CA PRO A 180 -10.37 -24.66 -4.51
C PRO A 180 -9.75 -25.99 -4.97
N GLY A 181 -8.41 -26.08 -5.05
CA GLY A 181 -7.69 -27.31 -5.39
C GLY A 181 -7.59 -27.64 -6.88
N GLU A 182 -8.22 -26.87 -7.77
CA GLU A 182 -8.11 -27.07 -9.23
C GLU A 182 -6.93 -26.32 -9.87
N ARG A 183 -6.13 -25.60 -9.05
CA ARG A 183 -5.07 -24.73 -9.56
C ARG A 183 -3.71 -25.38 -9.50
N GLU A 184 -2.98 -25.12 -10.55
CA GLU A 184 -1.58 -25.48 -10.72
C GLU A 184 -0.84 -24.27 -11.33
N LEU A 185 0.34 -23.96 -10.83
CA LEU A 185 1.21 -22.93 -11.42
C LEU A 185 1.76 -23.43 -12.76
N THR A 186 1.64 -22.61 -13.77
CA THR A 186 2.30 -22.89 -15.06
C THR A 186 3.81 -22.72 -14.96
N PRO A 187 4.62 -23.27 -15.88
CA PRO A 187 6.08 -23.05 -15.90
C PRO A 187 6.46 -21.57 -15.90
N ASP A 188 5.75 -20.73 -16.64
CA ASP A 188 6.00 -19.28 -16.66
C ASP A 188 5.68 -18.62 -15.32
N GLN A 189 4.60 -19.04 -14.65
CA GLN A 189 4.28 -18.56 -13.31
C GLN A 189 5.32 -19.01 -12.28
N LEU A 190 5.84 -20.24 -12.39
CA LEU A 190 6.92 -20.74 -11.53
C LEU A 190 8.19 -19.90 -11.69
N GLN A 191 8.56 -19.46 -12.88
CA GLN A 191 9.69 -18.54 -13.10
C GLN A 191 9.51 -17.21 -12.37
N GLY A 192 8.29 -16.69 -12.34
CA GLY A 192 7.95 -15.50 -11.54
C GLY A 192 8.01 -15.79 -10.04
N VAL A 193 7.47 -16.93 -9.58
CA VAL A 193 7.54 -17.33 -8.16
C VAL A 193 8.98 -17.52 -7.70
N ARG A 194 9.88 -18.02 -8.55
CA ARG A 194 11.33 -18.08 -8.24
C ARG A 194 11.91 -16.71 -7.94
N TYR A 195 11.52 -15.66 -8.68
CA TYR A 195 11.93 -14.28 -8.37
C TYR A 195 11.53 -13.87 -6.94
N LEU A 196 10.29 -14.19 -6.53
CA LEU A 196 9.83 -13.92 -5.16
C LEU A 196 10.61 -14.71 -4.11
N LEU A 197 10.85 -16.00 -4.37
CA LEU A 197 11.59 -16.89 -3.47
C LEU A 197 13.06 -16.48 -3.31
N ASP A 198 13.74 -16.07 -4.40
CA ASP A 198 15.12 -15.58 -4.35
C ASP A 198 15.24 -14.30 -3.49
N LEU A 199 14.21 -13.45 -3.48
CA LEU A 199 14.15 -12.28 -2.59
C LEU A 199 13.88 -12.68 -1.13
N ALA A 200 13.02 -13.68 -0.89
CA ALA A 200 12.50 -14.00 0.43
C ALA A 200 13.35 -15.03 1.21
N LEU A 201 14.07 -15.92 0.53
CA LEU A 201 14.89 -16.96 1.16
C LEU A 201 16.27 -16.47 1.62
N GLN A 202 16.57 -15.19 1.42
CA GLN A 202 17.78 -14.58 1.97
C GLN A 202 17.75 -14.62 3.51
N PRO A 203 18.91 -14.69 4.17
CA PRO A 203 18.99 -14.49 5.61
C PRO A 203 18.35 -13.15 6.04
N VAL A 204 17.69 -13.15 7.19
CA VAL A 204 17.08 -11.96 7.77
C VAL A 204 18.09 -10.81 7.83
N GLY A 205 17.69 -9.63 7.38
CA GLY A 205 18.55 -8.45 7.31
C GLY A 205 19.45 -8.35 6.08
N GLN A 206 19.38 -9.29 5.15
CA GLN A 206 19.98 -9.14 3.81
C GLN A 206 18.95 -8.53 2.84
N TYR A 207 19.45 -7.66 1.96
CA TYR A 207 18.61 -6.88 1.05
C TYR A 207 19.12 -6.93 -0.40
N LYS A 208 19.72 -8.07 -0.81
CA LYS A 208 20.19 -8.27 -2.17
C LYS A 208 18.99 -8.29 -3.14
N GLY A 209 19.04 -7.48 -4.18
CA GLY A 209 17.95 -7.39 -5.16
C GLY A 209 16.80 -6.46 -4.75
N TYR A 210 16.76 -5.97 -3.51
CA TYR A 210 15.81 -4.93 -3.12
C TYR A 210 16.27 -3.55 -3.60
N THR A 211 15.32 -2.70 -3.96
CA THR A 211 15.60 -1.30 -4.26
C THR A 211 15.68 -0.53 -2.94
N VAL A 212 16.85 0.08 -2.66
CA VAL A 212 17.09 0.83 -1.42
C VAL A 212 17.54 2.24 -1.79
N ILE A 213 16.58 3.12 -2.14
CA ILE A 213 16.86 4.52 -2.47
C ILE A 213 16.56 5.43 -1.27
N ASP A 214 15.39 5.27 -0.66
CA ASP A 214 15.02 6.00 0.55
C ASP A 214 14.12 5.13 1.45
N GLN A 215 13.93 5.56 2.70
CA GLN A 215 13.14 4.82 3.69
C GLN A 215 11.83 5.53 4.06
N PHE A 216 11.54 6.67 3.45
CA PHE A 216 10.39 7.51 3.81
C PHE A 216 9.23 7.41 2.81
N GLN A 217 9.49 7.03 1.55
CA GLN A 217 8.50 7.02 0.47
C GLN A 217 8.42 5.65 -0.27
N PRO A 218 7.76 5.54 -1.42
CA PRO A 218 7.45 4.27 -2.09
C PRO A 218 8.62 3.32 -2.36
N ALA A 219 9.87 3.81 -2.39
CA ALA A 219 11.05 2.95 -2.47
C ALA A 219 11.40 2.26 -1.16
N ALA A 220 10.71 2.56 -0.06
CA ALA A 220 11.03 1.99 1.24
C ALA A 220 10.92 0.46 1.26
N LEU A 221 11.82 -0.16 1.99
CA LEU A 221 11.87 -1.62 2.16
C LEU A 221 10.56 -2.19 2.71
N ARG A 222 9.87 -1.46 3.61
CA ARG A 222 8.60 -1.90 4.20
C ARG A 222 7.53 -2.21 3.16
N TYR A 223 7.43 -1.44 2.08
CA TYR A 223 6.44 -1.67 1.03
C TYR A 223 6.81 -2.88 0.16
N GLN A 224 8.10 -3.01 -0.20
CA GLN A 224 8.59 -4.15 -0.96
C GLN A 224 8.39 -5.47 -0.19
N LEU A 225 8.72 -5.49 1.12
CA LEU A 225 8.53 -6.66 1.99
C LEU A 225 7.06 -7.04 2.15
N ASN A 226 6.17 -6.06 2.38
CA ASN A 226 4.75 -6.37 2.51
C ASN A 226 4.15 -6.96 1.23
N HIS A 227 4.44 -6.34 0.07
CA HIS A 227 3.95 -6.89 -1.20
C HIS A 227 4.57 -8.23 -1.56
N LEU A 228 5.85 -8.46 -1.20
CA LEU A 228 6.45 -9.78 -1.33
C LEU A 228 5.71 -10.81 -0.47
N GLY A 229 5.36 -10.44 0.77
CA GLY A 229 4.55 -11.27 1.65
C GLY A 229 3.17 -11.56 1.07
N PHE A 230 2.48 -10.54 0.52
CA PHE A 230 1.15 -10.72 -0.10
C PHE A 230 1.22 -11.68 -1.29
N ALA A 231 2.19 -11.52 -2.17
CA ALA A 231 2.36 -12.40 -3.33
C ALA A 231 2.67 -13.85 -2.91
N LEU A 232 3.55 -14.07 -1.91
CA LEU A 232 3.83 -15.41 -1.36
C LEU A 232 2.61 -16.00 -0.65
N GLY A 233 1.85 -15.19 0.09
CA GLY A 233 0.60 -15.60 0.73
C GLY A 233 -0.46 -16.03 -0.27
N MET A 234 -0.52 -15.40 -1.45
CA MET A 234 -1.39 -15.82 -2.55
C MET A 234 -0.95 -17.15 -3.17
N VAL A 235 0.35 -17.37 -3.37
CA VAL A 235 0.87 -18.70 -3.78
C VAL A 235 0.47 -19.76 -2.77
N GLN A 236 0.67 -19.48 -1.48
CA GLN A 236 0.28 -20.37 -0.39
C GLN A 236 -1.20 -20.70 -0.42
N GLY A 237 -2.07 -19.70 -0.39
CA GLY A 237 -3.51 -19.90 -0.23
C GLY A 237 -4.20 -20.52 -1.45
N HIS A 238 -3.76 -20.19 -2.66
CA HIS A 238 -4.49 -20.57 -3.88
C HIS A 238 -3.89 -21.74 -4.66
N TYR A 239 -2.58 -22.00 -4.54
CA TYR A 239 -1.88 -23.00 -5.34
C TYR A 239 -1.25 -24.13 -4.50
N THR A 240 -0.69 -23.74 -3.36
CA THR A 240 0.14 -24.67 -2.58
C THR A 240 -0.15 -24.63 -1.07
N PRO A 241 -1.45 -24.71 -0.65
CA PRO A 241 -1.80 -24.56 0.76
C PRO A 241 -1.16 -25.64 1.67
N ASN A 242 -0.87 -26.82 1.13
CA ASN A 242 -0.20 -27.91 1.84
C ASN A 242 1.31 -27.98 1.58
N PHE A 243 1.93 -26.82 1.26
CA PHE A 243 3.37 -26.70 1.11
C PHE A 243 3.96 -25.77 2.16
N GLN A 244 4.68 -26.31 3.14
CA GLN A 244 5.21 -25.52 4.26
C GLN A 244 6.74 -25.39 4.27
N SER A 245 7.51 -26.24 3.59
CA SER A 245 8.95 -26.23 3.54
C SER A 245 9.56 -24.84 3.29
N TYR A 246 10.27 -24.65 2.21
CA TYR A 246 10.93 -23.38 1.90
C TYR A 246 9.95 -22.22 1.66
N LEU A 247 8.67 -22.46 1.25
CA LEU A 247 7.68 -21.39 1.11
C LEU A 247 7.31 -20.80 2.47
N GLY A 248 7.07 -21.66 3.48
CA GLY A 248 6.84 -21.21 4.84
C GLY A 248 8.05 -20.46 5.42
N GLN A 249 9.28 -20.96 5.13
CA GLN A 249 10.51 -20.27 5.53
C GLN A 249 10.63 -18.89 4.87
N ALA A 250 10.35 -18.80 3.56
CA ALA A 250 10.38 -17.54 2.81
C ALA A 250 9.46 -16.49 3.44
N GLN A 251 8.20 -16.85 3.72
CA GLN A 251 7.23 -15.96 4.34
C GLN A 251 7.68 -15.49 5.73
N ARG A 252 8.18 -16.40 6.57
CA ARG A 252 8.70 -16.04 7.91
C ARG A 252 9.91 -15.11 7.82
N ASN A 253 10.85 -15.38 6.90
CA ASN A 253 12.01 -14.49 6.70
C ASN A 253 11.57 -13.06 6.34
N VAL A 254 10.54 -12.91 5.50
CA VAL A 254 10.00 -11.58 5.13
C VAL A 254 9.39 -10.88 6.34
N ILE A 255 8.58 -11.61 7.15
CA ILE A 255 7.99 -11.09 8.39
C ILE A 255 9.09 -10.68 9.39
N ASP A 256 10.12 -11.50 9.56
CA ASP A 256 11.22 -11.22 10.49
C ASP A 256 12.13 -10.10 10.00
N THR A 257 12.40 -10.01 8.69
CA THR A 257 13.15 -8.91 8.08
C THR A 257 12.43 -7.57 8.27
N TYR A 258 11.10 -7.57 8.28
CA TYR A 258 10.32 -6.35 8.52
C TYR A 258 10.59 -5.74 9.91
N ARG A 259 10.92 -6.54 10.91
CA ARG A 259 11.25 -6.10 12.28
C ARG A 259 12.65 -5.52 12.43
N GLU A 260 13.49 -5.62 11.40
CA GLU A 260 14.82 -5.04 11.40
C GLU A 260 14.76 -3.50 11.46
N ARG A 261 15.59 -2.90 12.31
CA ARG A 261 15.62 -1.44 12.47
C ARG A 261 15.84 -0.68 11.16
N LYS A 262 16.55 -1.26 10.21
CA LYS A 262 16.73 -0.68 8.87
C LYS A 262 15.39 -0.47 8.14
N VAL A 263 14.37 -1.27 8.42
CA VAL A 263 13.05 -1.19 7.79
C VAL A 263 12.13 -0.18 8.49
N TRP A 264 12.10 -0.18 9.83
CA TRP A 264 11.16 0.65 10.61
C TRP A 264 11.80 1.87 11.28
N GLY A 265 13.13 1.99 11.27
CA GLY A 265 13.86 3.03 12.01
C GLY A 265 13.63 4.46 11.53
N TYR A 266 13.02 4.66 10.34
CA TYR A 266 12.54 5.96 9.87
C TYR A 266 11.60 6.63 10.90
N TRP A 267 10.81 5.84 11.64
CA TRP A 267 9.85 6.33 12.61
C TRP A 267 10.48 7.06 13.79
N VAL A 268 11.72 6.74 14.13
CA VAL A 268 12.48 7.49 15.15
C VAL A 268 12.64 8.95 14.73
N TYR A 269 13.04 9.19 13.48
CA TYR A 269 13.21 10.54 12.95
C TYR A 269 11.87 11.26 12.78
N GLU A 270 10.88 10.59 12.23
CA GLU A 270 9.54 11.15 12.06
C GLU A 270 8.89 11.51 13.41
N SER A 271 9.07 10.69 14.44
CA SER A 271 8.63 11.02 15.80
C SER A 271 9.30 12.27 16.33
N MET A 272 10.62 12.43 16.09
CA MET A 272 11.37 13.60 16.57
C MET A 272 10.95 14.89 15.85
N TRP A 273 11.02 14.92 14.52
CA TRP A 273 10.82 16.14 13.75
C TRP A 273 9.38 16.41 13.30
N GLY A 274 8.51 15.42 13.40
CA GLY A 274 7.10 15.52 13.03
C GLY A 274 6.15 15.57 14.21
N HIS A 275 6.41 14.82 15.27
CA HIS A 275 5.62 14.82 16.51
C HIS A 275 6.28 15.56 17.66
N PHE A 276 7.51 16.03 17.51
CA PHE A 276 8.33 16.60 18.60
C PHE A 276 8.46 15.65 19.80
N ASN A 277 8.47 14.34 19.51
CA ASN A 277 8.60 13.29 20.50
C ASN A 277 10.06 12.80 20.54
N PHE A 278 10.69 12.92 21.70
CA PHE A 278 12.10 12.56 21.93
C PHE A 278 12.24 11.44 22.97
N ALA A 279 11.14 10.85 23.41
CA ALA A 279 11.13 9.90 24.52
C ALA A 279 10.68 8.48 24.10
N ASP A 280 9.64 8.37 23.30
CA ASP A 280 9.02 7.08 22.93
C ASP A 280 8.95 6.94 21.42
N PHE A 281 9.67 5.96 20.89
CA PHE A 281 9.77 5.68 19.47
C PHE A 281 9.08 4.38 19.07
N ASP A 282 8.13 3.89 19.88
CA ASP A 282 7.33 2.73 19.55
C ASP A 282 6.61 2.94 18.19
N PRO A 283 6.94 2.14 17.16
CA PRO A 283 6.42 2.36 15.82
C PRO A 283 4.95 1.95 15.66
N ALA A 284 4.39 1.23 16.63
CA ALA A 284 3.02 0.72 16.56
C ALA A 284 2.05 1.43 17.49
N ARG A 285 2.49 2.39 18.31
CA ARG A 285 1.65 2.98 19.36
C ARG A 285 0.68 4.04 18.84
N LYS A 286 1.16 4.94 17.98
CA LYS A 286 0.39 6.10 17.53
C LYS A 286 0.72 6.44 16.09
N ASP A 287 -0.32 6.74 15.29
CA ASP A 287 -0.16 7.04 13.86
C ASP A 287 0.57 5.89 13.11
N ASN A 288 1.34 6.20 12.08
CA ASN A 288 2.20 5.25 11.38
C ASN A 288 1.44 4.06 10.76
N ILE A 289 0.28 4.35 10.17
CA ILE A 289 -0.54 3.30 9.54
C ILE A 289 0.18 2.59 8.39
N MET A 290 1.16 3.25 7.77
CA MET A 290 2.01 2.64 6.75
C MET A 290 2.91 1.50 7.29
N LEU A 291 3.06 1.42 8.62
CA LEU A 291 3.66 0.25 9.28
C LEU A 291 2.56 -0.66 9.80
N THR A 292 1.75 -0.17 10.75
CA THR A 292 0.82 -1.02 11.50
C THR A 292 -0.24 -1.68 10.63
N GLY A 293 -0.87 -0.93 9.71
CA GLY A 293 -1.90 -1.45 8.82
C GLY A 293 -1.35 -2.44 7.81
N TRP A 294 -0.24 -2.10 7.17
CA TRP A 294 0.37 -2.95 6.15
C TRP A 294 0.96 -4.24 6.76
N TYR A 295 1.68 -4.12 7.86
CA TYR A 295 2.30 -5.27 8.51
C TYR A 295 1.29 -6.19 9.18
N GLY A 296 0.27 -5.61 9.85
CA GLY A 296 -0.82 -6.40 10.40
C GLY A 296 -1.59 -7.19 9.35
N MET A 297 -1.84 -6.58 8.18
CA MET A 297 -2.44 -7.25 7.04
C MET A 297 -1.55 -8.39 6.50
N HIS A 298 -0.23 -8.16 6.34
CA HIS A 298 0.74 -9.16 5.88
C HIS A 298 0.82 -10.37 6.83
N VAL A 299 1.02 -10.12 8.13
CA VAL A 299 1.10 -11.19 9.13
C VAL A 299 -0.23 -11.93 9.23
N GLY A 300 -1.36 -11.22 9.19
CA GLY A 300 -2.68 -11.82 9.19
C GLY A 300 -2.91 -12.75 8.00
N GLN A 301 -2.52 -12.34 6.79
CA GLN A 301 -2.61 -13.17 5.60
C GLN A 301 -1.78 -14.48 5.75
N TYR A 302 -0.54 -14.35 6.24
CA TYR A 302 0.30 -15.51 6.50
C TYR A 302 -0.38 -16.50 7.46
N MET A 303 -0.86 -16.01 8.60
CA MET A 303 -1.53 -16.84 9.61
C MET A 303 -2.78 -17.52 9.04
N LEU A 304 -3.60 -16.79 8.27
CA LEU A 304 -4.84 -17.30 7.67
C LEU A 304 -4.58 -18.40 6.64
N ASN A 305 -3.55 -18.25 5.81
CA ASN A 305 -3.27 -19.18 4.72
C ASN A 305 -2.39 -20.39 5.13
N THR A 306 -1.73 -20.32 6.29
CA THR A 306 -0.86 -21.43 6.78
C THR A 306 -1.41 -22.15 8.00
N GLY A 307 -2.33 -21.54 8.77
CA GLY A 307 -2.74 -22.02 10.08
C GLY A 307 -1.70 -21.85 11.19
N ASP A 308 -0.60 -21.14 10.91
CA ASP A 308 0.49 -20.92 11.89
C ASP A 308 0.12 -19.79 12.86
N THR A 309 -0.06 -20.12 14.13
CA THR A 309 -0.52 -19.20 15.18
C THR A 309 0.61 -18.50 15.95
N ARG A 310 1.87 -18.70 15.58
CA ARG A 310 3.04 -18.19 16.35
C ARG A 310 3.03 -16.68 16.59
N TYR A 311 2.52 -15.91 15.64
CA TYR A 311 2.48 -14.43 15.74
C TYR A 311 1.31 -13.89 16.60
N GLY A 312 0.48 -14.79 17.17
CA GLY A 312 -0.43 -14.49 18.26
C GLY A 312 0.20 -14.53 19.65
N GLN A 313 1.44 -15.06 19.77
CA GLN A 313 2.14 -15.11 21.05
C GLN A 313 2.67 -13.74 21.45
N PRO A 314 2.57 -13.34 22.74
CA PRO A 314 3.09 -12.05 23.21
C PRO A 314 4.56 -11.85 22.84
N GLY A 315 4.89 -10.69 22.28
CA GLY A 315 6.24 -10.32 21.89
C GLY A 315 6.76 -10.94 20.59
N SER A 316 5.97 -11.74 19.89
CA SER A 316 6.37 -12.42 18.65
C SER A 316 6.71 -11.46 17.50
N LEU A 317 6.20 -10.22 17.53
CA LEU A 317 6.42 -9.17 16.54
C LEU A 317 7.13 -7.95 17.14
N SER A 318 8.09 -8.17 18.03
CA SER A 318 8.78 -7.09 18.74
C SER A 318 9.71 -6.28 17.83
N PHE A 319 9.77 -4.96 18.06
CA PHE A 319 10.64 -4.01 17.37
C PHE A 319 11.78 -3.56 18.28
N ARG A 320 13.01 -3.98 17.97
CA ARG A 320 14.19 -3.63 18.77
C ARG A 320 14.79 -2.30 18.30
N LEU A 321 14.80 -1.30 19.18
CA LEU A 321 15.44 0.00 18.92
C LEU A 321 16.95 -0.07 19.14
N ASN A 322 17.38 -0.66 20.26
CA ASN A 322 18.77 -0.87 20.67
C ASN A 322 18.81 -1.98 21.76
N ASP A 323 19.97 -2.21 22.37
CA ASP A 323 20.16 -3.27 23.37
C ASP A 323 19.34 -3.08 24.64
N LYS A 324 18.91 -1.84 24.94
CA LYS A 324 18.15 -1.50 26.15
C LYS A 324 16.65 -1.39 25.91
N THR A 325 16.23 -1.15 24.67
CA THR A 325 14.84 -0.81 24.33
C THR A 325 14.32 -1.74 23.24
N CYS A 326 13.26 -2.47 23.57
CA CYS A 326 12.52 -3.31 22.66
C CYS A 326 11.02 -3.10 22.88
N TYR A 327 10.30 -2.76 21.83
CA TYR A 327 8.84 -2.61 21.85
C TYR A 327 8.20 -3.96 21.57
N SER A 328 7.49 -4.50 22.56
CA SER A 328 6.90 -5.83 22.50
C SER A 328 5.53 -5.77 21.85
N HIS A 329 5.37 -6.43 20.71
CA HIS A 329 4.12 -6.53 19.97
C HIS A 329 3.82 -7.96 19.52
N ASP A 330 2.58 -8.17 19.14
CA ASP A 330 2.02 -9.36 18.50
C ASP A 330 0.88 -8.91 17.57
N ILE A 331 0.24 -9.83 16.87
CA ILE A 331 -0.86 -9.50 15.95
C ILE A 331 -2.04 -8.82 16.66
N HIS A 332 -2.28 -9.15 17.95
CA HIS A 332 -3.38 -8.58 18.71
C HIS A 332 -3.09 -7.13 19.07
N SER A 333 -1.90 -6.82 19.59
CA SER A 333 -1.52 -5.45 19.97
C SER A 333 -1.39 -4.53 18.76
N ILE A 334 -0.94 -5.03 17.59
CA ILE A 334 -0.91 -4.27 16.34
C ILE A 334 -2.33 -3.91 15.90
N ASN A 335 -3.26 -4.86 15.84
CA ASN A 335 -4.64 -4.58 15.42
C ASN A 335 -5.41 -3.76 16.45
N GLN A 336 -5.13 -3.92 17.74
CA GLN A 336 -5.64 -3.03 18.77
C GLN A 336 -5.21 -1.58 18.50
N SER A 337 -3.93 -1.36 18.20
CA SER A 337 -3.43 -0.03 17.85
C SER A 337 -4.11 0.56 16.63
N VAL A 338 -4.28 -0.23 15.55
CA VAL A 338 -4.99 0.20 14.33
C VAL A 338 -6.41 0.66 14.68
N ARG A 339 -7.17 -0.15 15.43
CA ARG A 339 -8.53 0.17 15.85
C ARG A 339 -8.60 1.44 16.69
N GLU A 340 -7.74 1.56 17.72
CA GLU A 340 -7.70 2.71 18.61
C GLU A 340 -7.34 4.01 17.88
N ASN A 341 -6.41 3.97 16.93
CA ASN A 341 -6.06 5.13 16.12
C ASN A 341 -7.22 5.55 15.21
N PHE A 342 -7.96 4.62 14.58
CA PHE A 342 -9.20 4.94 13.86
C PHE A 342 -10.25 5.61 14.75
N GLN A 343 -10.45 5.10 15.95
CA GLN A 343 -11.43 5.65 16.90
C GLN A 343 -11.04 7.04 17.42
N ARG A 344 -9.75 7.28 17.64
CA ARG A 344 -9.20 8.52 18.21
C ARG A 344 -9.14 9.66 17.18
N SER A 345 -8.98 9.33 15.89
CA SER A 345 -8.83 10.33 14.84
C SER A 345 -10.14 11.08 14.56
N ASP A 346 -10.07 12.42 14.49
CA ASP A 346 -11.20 13.26 14.08
C ASP A 346 -11.70 12.91 12.67
N PHE A 347 -10.79 12.55 11.75
CA PHE A 347 -11.11 12.10 10.40
C PHE A 347 -11.51 10.63 10.33
N CYS A 348 -11.49 9.88 11.42
CA CYS A 348 -11.47 8.42 11.49
C CYS A 348 -10.22 7.81 10.81
N LEU A 349 -9.86 8.25 9.61
CA LEU A 349 -8.57 7.96 9.00
C LEU A 349 -7.45 8.69 9.77
N TYR A 350 -6.27 8.05 9.88
CA TYR A 350 -5.17 8.61 10.67
C TYR A 350 -3.84 8.65 9.89
N PRO A 351 -2.86 9.44 10.35
CA PRO A 351 -1.64 9.69 9.58
C PRO A 351 -0.75 8.47 9.33
N CYS A 352 -0.12 8.47 8.16
CA CYS A 352 1.07 7.68 7.86
C CYS A 352 2.31 8.34 8.47
N GLU A 353 2.89 9.25 7.71
CA GLU A 353 3.88 10.21 8.20
C GLU A 353 3.18 11.25 9.08
N PRO A 354 3.90 11.86 10.00
CA PRO A 354 3.34 12.90 10.86
C PRO A 354 2.54 13.94 10.09
N ASN A 355 1.25 14.05 10.41
CA ASN A 355 0.30 14.99 9.84
C ASN A 355 -0.22 14.65 8.42
N TRP A 356 0.23 13.62 7.73
CA TRP A 356 -0.26 13.26 6.42
C TRP A 356 -1.16 12.01 6.44
N VAL A 357 -2.44 12.19 6.12
CA VAL A 357 -3.44 11.12 6.06
C VAL A 357 -3.60 10.67 4.62
N TYR A 358 -3.25 9.42 4.34
CA TYR A 358 -3.40 8.77 3.04
C TYR A 358 -4.57 7.78 3.09
N PRO A 359 -5.63 7.97 2.30
CA PRO A 359 -6.71 6.99 2.21
C PRO A 359 -6.22 5.58 1.86
N VAL A 360 -5.25 5.44 0.94
CA VAL A 360 -4.71 4.13 0.55
C VAL A 360 -4.10 3.39 1.73
N CYS A 361 -3.25 4.04 2.54
CA CYS A 361 -2.65 3.40 3.72
C CYS A 361 -3.73 3.03 4.75
N ASN A 362 -4.77 3.84 4.86
CA ASN A 362 -5.91 3.56 5.72
C ASN A 362 -6.78 2.40 5.22
N MET A 363 -6.77 2.09 3.91
CA MET A 363 -7.38 0.86 3.38
C MET A 363 -6.60 -0.39 3.81
N TYR A 364 -5.27 -0.34 3.88
CA TYR A 364 -4.48 -1.43 4.47
C TYR A 364 -4.80 -1.63 5.96
N GLY A 365 -5.01 -0.55 6.71
CA GLY A 365 -5.47 -0.64 8.10
C GLY A 365 -6.83 -1.34 8.23
N MET A 366 -7.79 -1.00 7.36
CA MET A 366 -9.07 -1.70 7.31
C MET A 366 -8.91 -3.16 6.87
N GLY A 367 -8.01 -3.45 5.92
CA GLY A 367 -7.65 -4.81 5.51
C GLY A 367 -7.03 -5.62 6.65
N SER A 368 -6.18 -4.98 7.48
CA SER A 368 -5.61 -5.60 8.68
C SER A 368 -6.69 -6.00 9.69
N LEU A 369 -7.66 -5.12 9.96
CA LEU A 369 -8.80 -5.46 10.81
C LEU A 369 -9.66 -6.57 10.20
N ALA A 370 -9.86 -6.57 8.87
CA ALA A 370 -10.68 -7.59 8.21
C ALA A 370 -10.06 -9.00 8.31
N VAL A 371 -8.76 -9.15 8.07
CA VAL A 371 -8.08 -10.45 8.24
C VAL A 371 -7.99 -10.85 9.71
N TYR A 372 -7.84 -9.88 10.62
CA TYR A 372 -7.85 -10.13 12.04
C TYR A 372 -9.22 -10.63 12.55
N ASP A 373 -10.31 -10.04 12.03
CA ASP A 373 -11.68 -10.47 12.34
C ASP A 373 -11.90 -11.92 11.89
N GLU A 374 -11.42 -12.30 10.69
CA GLU A 374 -11.53 -13.67 10.17
C GLU A 374 -10.72 -14.68 11.02
N LEU A 375 -9.49 -14.32 11.42
CA LEU A 375 -8.62 -15.18 12.22
C LEU A 375 -9.13 -15.45 13.64
N PHE A 376 -9.79 -14.48 14.25
CA PHE A 376 -10.12 -14.50 15.67
C PHE A 376 -11.61 -14.31 15.97
N GLU A 377 -12.47 -14.50 14.97
CA GLU A 377 -13.95 -14.37 15.08
C GLU A 377 -14.36 -13.02 15.71
N ARG A 378 -13.74 -11.93 15.22
CA ARG A 378 -13.97 -10.58 15.72
C ARG A 378 -14.93 -9.80 14.81
N SER A 379 -15.25 -8.58 15.20
CA SER A 379 -16.10 -7.64 14.45
C SER A 379 -15.57 -6.21 14.48
N ASP A 380 -14.26 -6.06 14.58
CA ASP A 380 -13.60 -4.75 14.71
C ASP A 380 -13.76 -3.93 13.43
N THR A 381 -13.73 -4.56 12.27
CA THR A 381 -14.03 -3.94 10.97
C THR A 381 -15.44 -3.37 10.94
N ALA A 382 -16.44 -4.16 11.34
CA ALA A 382 -17.85 -3.73 11.33
C ALA A 382 -18.11 -2.54 12.26
N GLN A 383 -17.37 -2.40 13.36
CA GLN A 383 -17.46 -1.27 14.28
C GLN A 383 -16.89 0.03 13.70
N VAL A 384 -15.81 -0.06 12.93
CA VAL A 384 -15.10 1.11 12.37
C VAL A 384 -15.70 1.55 11.04
N LEU A 385 -16.09 0.60 10.19
CA LEU A 385 -16.42 0.79 8.77
C LEU A 385 -17.48 1.88 8.50
N PRO A 386 -18.61 1.98 9.23
CA PRO A 386 -19.62 2.98 8.91
C PRO A 386 -19.10 4.42 9.01
N LYS A 387 -18.38 4.73 10.10
CA LYS A 387 -17.76 6.04 10.30
C LYS A 387 -16.64 6.27 9.29
N TRP A 388 -15.84 5.25 9.02
CA TRP A 388 -14.73 5.31 8.07
C TRP A 388 -15.22 5.64 6.65
N LEU A 389 -16.26 4.95 6.16
CA LEU A 389 -16.86 5.22 4.85
C LEU A 389 -17.48 6.62 4.77
N HIS A 390 -18.18 7.05 5.83
CA HIS A 390 -18.74 8.40 5.91
C HIS A 390 -17.64 9.46 5.82
N MET A 391 -16.54 9.28 6.54
CA MET A 391 -15.41 10.22 6.51
C MET A 391 -14.66 10.19 5.17
N LEU A 392 -14.51 9.01 4.56
CA LEU A 392 -13.94 8.90 3.22
C LEU A 392 -14.74 9.72 2.21
N ASP A 393 -16.06 9.57 2.23
CA ASP A 393 -16.96 10.28 1.32
C ASP A 393 -16.96 11.79 1.56
N THR A 394 -17.09 12.23 2.82
CA THR A 394 -17.26 13.66 3.17
C THR A 394 -15.95 14.44 3.26
N GLU A 395 -14.86 13.80 3.68
CA GLU A 395 -13.60 14.49 3.96
C GLU A 395 -12.50 14.19 2.93
N PHE A 396 -12.58 13.07 2.21
CA PHE A 396 -11.51 12.62 1.31
C PHE A 396 -11.97 12.39 -0.14
N THR A 397 -13.09 12.98 -0.54
CA THR A 397 -13.56 12.93 -1.94
C THR A 397 -13.52 14.33 -2.56
N ASP A 398 -12.96 14.46 -3.75
CA ASP A 398 -12.86 15.72 -4.49
C ASP A 398 -14.10 16.00 -5.37
N GLN A 399 -14.13 17.18 -6.04
CA GLN A 399 -15.23 17.64 -6.86
C GLN A 399 -15.47 16.81 -8.14
N LYS A 400 -14.53 15.97 -8.56
CA LYS A 400 -14.67 15.03 -9.68
C LYS A 400 -15.13 13.63 -9.24
N GLY A 401 -15.33 13.43 -7.93
CA GLY A 401 -15.71 12.15 -7.36
C GLY A 401 -14.55 11.17 -7.20
N SER A 402 -13.31 11.67 -7.21
CA SER A 402 -12.11 10.89 -6.91
C SER A 402 -11.74 10.98 -5.45
N LEU A 403 -11.09 9.95 -4.94
CA LEU A 403 -10.47 10.04 -3.62
C LEU A 403 -9.25 10.97 -3.66
N VAL A 404 -9.15 11.82 -2.65
CA VAL A 404 -7.98 12.67 -2.41
C VAL A 404 -6.80 11.77 -2.06
N GLY A 405 -5.66 11.93 -2.71
CA GLY A 405 -4.48 11.10 -2.47
C GLY A 405 -3.96 11.21 -1.04
N LEU A 406 -3.89 12.44 -0.52
CA LEU A 406 -3.54 12.70 0.87
C LEU A 406 -4.05 14.06 1.35
N ARG A 407 -4.27 14.17 2.67
CA ARG A 407 -4.71 15.37 3.36
C ARG A 407 -3.92 15.62 4.62
N SER A 408 -3.57 16.88 4.87
CA SER A 408 -2.96 17.28 6.13
C SER A 408 -3.95 17.17 7.28
N TYR A 409 -3.60 16.41 8.31
CA TYR A 409 -4.41 16.26 9.53
C TYR A 409 -4.62 17.58 10.27
N TRP A 410 -3.57 18.42 10.33
CA TRP A 410 -3.62 19.68 11.05
C TRP A 410 -4.29 20.80 10.28
N THR A 411 -3.95 20.93 9.00
CA THR A 411 -4.42 22.07 8.21
C THR A 411 -5.67 21.77 7.39
N GLY A 412 -5.99 20.50 7.15
CA GLY A 412 -7.08 20.10 6.25
C GLY A 412 -6.76 20.33 4.77
N LEU A 413 -5.59 20.85 4.43
CA LEU A 413 -5.19 21.06 3.05
C LEU A 413 -4.92 19.73 2.34
N GLU A 414 -5.42 19.61 1.13
CA GLU A 414 -5.11 18.49 0.25
C GLU A 414 -3.88 18.78 -0.59
N MET A 415 -3.05 17.77 -0.81
CA MET A 415 -2.01 17.82 -1.82
C MET A 415 -2.59 17.31 -3.15
N PRO A 416 -2.24 17.93 -4.29
CA PRO A 416 -2.72 17.54 -5.61
C PRO A 416 -1.99 16.26 -6.08
N PHE A 417 -2.22 15.16 -5.37
CA PHE A 417 -1.68 13.84 -5.64
C PHE A 417 -2.83 12.91 -6.00
N TYR A 418 -2.69 12.15 -7.08
CA TYR A 418 -3.72 11.26 -7.58
C TYR A 418 -3.17 9.85 -7.72
N THR A 419 -3.76 8.90 -7.00
CA THR A 419 -3.35 7.49 -7.00
C THR A 419 -4.15 6.61 -7.96
N GLY A 420 -5.18 7.16 -8.59
CA GLY A 420 -6.09 6.41 -9.47
C GLY A 420 -7.12 5.56 -8.72
N GLU A 421 -8.35 5.53 -9.24
CA GLU A 421 -9.45 4.75 -8.65
C GLU A 421 -9.14 3.26 -8.62
N ALA A 422 -8.39 2.74 -9.59
CA ALA A 422 -8.01 1.34 -9.67
C ALA A 422 -7.25 0.86 -8.41
N GLY A 423 -6.21 1.59 -7.99
CA GLY A 423 -5.43 1.22 -6.81
C GLY A 423 -6.27 1.23 -5.52
N PHE A 424 -7.15 2.21 -5.37
CA PHE A 424 -8.07 2.25 -4.24
C PHE A 424 -9.09 1.11 -4.28
N ALA A 425 -9.64 0.78 -5.46
CA ALA A 425 -10.60 -0.30 -5.63
C ALA A 425 -10.02 -1.65 -5.19
N PHE A 426 -8.78 -1.91 -5.56
CA PHE A 426 -8.09 -3.15 -5.27
C PHE A 426 -8.04 -3.44 -3.77
N PHE A 427 -7.56 -2.50 -2.97
CA PHE A 427 -7.44 -2.67 -1.52
C PHE A 427 -8.80 -2.56 -0.81
N ALA A 428 -9.71 -1.72 -1.28
CA ALA A 428 -11.05 -1.62 -0.71
C ALA A 428 -11.84 -2.92 -0.81
N ASN A 429 -11.54 -3.78 -1.80
CA ASN A 429 -12.27 -5.04 -2.03
C ASN A 429 -12.16 -6.01 -0.85
N ILE A 430 -11.12 -5.90 -0.01
CA ILE A 430 -10.95 -6.75 1.17
C ILE A 430 -12.06 -6.51 2.20
N PHE A 431 -12.43 -5.26 2.46
CA PHE A 431 -13.33 -4.88 3.57
C PHE A 431 -14.66 -4.25 3.12
N SER A 432 -14.76 -3.78 1.87
CA SER A 432 -15.98 -3.17 1.32
C SER A 432 -16.07 -3.36 -0.20
N THR A 433 -16.72 -4.45 -0.60
CA THR A 433 -16.96 -4.75 -2.03
C THR A 433 -17.79 -3.67 -2.73
N ASP A 434 -18.71 -2.99 -2.01
CA ASP A 434 -19.53 -1.92 -2.58
C ASP A 434 -18.67 -0.68 -2.90
N LEU A 435 -17.76 -0.28 -2.02
CA LEU A 435 -16.79 0.79 -2.30
C LEU A 435 -15.86 0.40 -3.45
N ALA A 436 -15.32 -0.81 -3.41
CA ALA A 436 -14.41 -1.32 -4.41
C ALA A 436 -15.03 -1.31 -5.81
N ARG A 437 -16.24 -1.83 -5.96
CA ARG A 437 -16.98 -1.85 -7.24
C ARG A 437 -17.31 -0.45 -7.75
N LYS A 438 -17.66 0.47 -6.85
CA LYS A 438 -17.88 1.88 -7.16
C LYS A 438 -16.63 2.52 -7.78
N LEU A 439 -15.49 2.35 -7.13
CA LEU A 439 -14.20 2.89 -7.59
C LEU A 439 -13.75 2.21 -8.90
N TRP A 440 -13.86 0.88 -8.98
CA TRP A 440 -13.49 0.14 -10.18
C TRP A 440 -14.37 0.49 -11.38
N ALA A 441 -15.67 0.71 -11.19
CA ALA A 441 -16.56 1.11 -12.27
C ALA A 441 -16.11 2.41 -12.95
N VAL A 442 -15.57 3.36 -12.18
CA VAL A 442 -14.98 4.58 -12.72
C VAL A 442 -13.64 4.30 -13.39
N GLY A 443 -12.70 3.69 -12.65
CA GLY A 443 -11.35 3.43 -13.13
C GLY A 443 -11.32 2.55 -14.38
N ARG A 444 -12.12 1.47 -14.41
CA ARG A 444 -12.25 0.57 -15.56
C ARG A 444 -12.68 1.30 -16.83
N LYS A 445 -13.73 2.14 -16.73
CA LYS A 445 -14.23 2.88 -17.90
C LYS A 445 -13.21 3.86 -18.43
N GLU A 446 -12.56 4.61 -17.54
CA GLU A 446 -11.50 5.55 -17.93
C GLU A 446 -10.29 4.82 -18.54
N LEU A 447 -9.87 3.68 -17.98
CA LEU A 447 -8.78 2.85 -18.52
C LEU A 447 -9.15 2.21 -19.87
N SER A 448 -10.42 1.81 -20.06
CA SER A 448 -10.86 1.24 -21.35
C SER A 448 -10.72 2.23 -22.51
N MET A 449 -10.76 3.52 -22.25
CA MET A 449 -10.51 4.56 -23.27
C MET A 449 -9.01 4.69 -23.64
N CYS A 450 -8.13 4.06 -22.88
CA CYS A 450 -6.69 3.99 -23.16
C CYS A 450 -6.30 2.70 -23.90
N LEU A 451 -7.27 1.87 -24.29
CA LEU A 451 -7.02 0.69 -25.11
C LEU A 451 -6.81 1.09 -26.57
N THR A 452 -5.75 0.56 -27.16
CA THR A 452 -5.40 0.74 -28.58
C THR A 452 -5.10 -0.60 -29.20
N GLN A 453 -5.16 -0.69 -30.54
CA GLN A 453 -4.68 -1.86 -31.26
C GLN A 453 -3.27 -1.58 -31.78
N ASP A 454 -2.39 -2.57 -31.69
CA ASP A 454 -1.07 -2.53 -32.31
C ASP A 454 -1.14 -2.92 -33.81
N ALA A 455 0.02 -2.97 -34.46
CA ALA A 455 0.12 -3.29 -35.88
C ALA A 455 -0.38 -4.71 -36.23
N ASP A 456 -0.36 -5.63 -35.25
CA ASP A 456 -0.80 -7.00 -35.37
C ASP A 456 -2.28 -7.20 -34.99
N GLY A 457 -3.00 -6.08 -34.73
CA GLY A 457 -4.40 -6.09 -34.33
C GLY A 457 -4.64 -6.52 -32.88
N GLN A 458 -3.58 -6.60 -32.04
CA GLN A 458 -3.69 -6.98 -30.64
C GLN A 458 -4.03 -5.76 -29.77
N THR A 459 -4.98 -5.94 -28.84
CA THR A 459 -5.35 -4.87 -27.92
C THR A 459 -4.27 -4.66 -26.87
N ARG A 460 -3.88 -3.40 -26.66
CA ARG A 460 -2.86 -2.93 -25.71
C ARG A 460 -3.38 -1.77 -24.87
N LEU A 461 -2.80 -1.61 -23.69
CA LEU A 461 -3.01 -0.44 -22.85
C LEU A 461 -1.96 0.63 -23.19
N THR A 462 -2.40 1.77 -23.71
CA THR A 462 -1.53 2.92 -24.03
C THR A 462 -1.87 4.07 -23.10
N LEU A 463 -1.08 4.24 -22.05
CA LEU A 463 -1.28 5.32 -21.09
C LEU A 463 -0.85 6.67 -21.70
N PRO A 464 -1.63 7.75 -21.49
CA PRO A 464 -1.29 9.07 -22.01
C PRO A 464 0.00 9.60 -21.35
N LYS A 465 0.77 10.41 -22.10
CA LYS A 465 2.03 10.99 -21.61
C LYS A 465 1.84 11.81 -20.33
N GLU A 466 0.71 12.48 -20.22
CA GLU A 466 0.34 13.29 -19.06
C GLU A 466 0.19 12.42 -17.79
N ALA A 467 -0.36 11.21 -17.92
CA ALA A 467 -0.43 10.26 -16.82
C ALA A 467 0.96 9.80 -16.37
N LEU A 468 1.90 9.63 -17.29
CA LEU A 468 3.28 9.23 -17.00
C LEU A 468 4.18 10.39 -16.52
N ALA A 469 3.69 11.62 -16.53
CA ALA A 469 4.43 12.80 -16.07
C ALA A 469 4.14 13.17 -14.61
N PHE A 470 3.17 12.54 -13.97
CA PHE A 470 2.81 12.80 -12.58
C PHE A 470 3.59 11.91 -11.60
N PHE A 471 3.69 12.37 -10.37
CA PHE A 471 4.40 11.67 -9.30
C PHE A 471 3.82 10.28 -8.99
N ASP A 472 2.52 10.11 -9.09
CA ASP A 472 1.80 8.85 -8.87
C ASP A 472 2.03 7.79 -9.97
N THR A 473 2.61 8.21 -11.09
CA THR A 473 3.03 7.30 -12.18
C THR A 473 4.54 7.07 -12.25
N ILE A 474 5.28 7.62 -11.29
CA ILE A 474 6.69 7.32 -11.12
C ILE A 474 6.83 5.90 -10.57
N ASP A 475 7.69 5.10 -11.18
CA ASP A 475 8.04 3.79 -10.64
C ASP A 475 8.59 3.96 -9.21
N ALA A 476 7.92 3.32 -8.26
CA ALA A 476 8.13 3.52 -6.84
C ALA A 476 9.56 3.25 -6.36
N GLY A 477 10.34 2.44 -7.10
CA GLY A 477 11.73 2.15 -6.76
C GLY A 477 12.74 3.03 -7.47
N ASN A 478 12.36 3.68 -8.57
CA ASN A 478 13.27 4.42 -9.44
C ASN A 478 13.10 5.94 -9.38
N TYR A 479 12.01 6.46 -8.83
CA TYR A 479 11.65 7.89 -8.77
C TYR A 479 11.73 8.61 -10.12
N ARG A 480 11.35 7.92 -11.18
CA ARG A 480 11.29 8.46 -12.55
C ARG A 480 10.09 7.87 -13.27
N PRO A 481 9.57 8.55 -14.27
CA PRO A 481 8.47 8.03 -15.05
C PRO A 481 8.76 6.62 -15.54
N GLY A 482 7.94 5.68 -15.11
CA GLY A 482 8.05 4.26 -15.45
C GLY A 482 6.70 3.72 -15.85
N LYS A 483 6.70 2.82 -16.83
CA LYS A 483 5.47 2.21 -17.33
C LYS A 483 5.09 0.96 -16.53
N LEU A 484 6.09 0.21 -16.04
CA LEU A 484 5.87 -1.08 -15.40
C LEU A 484 4.91 -0.94 -14.21
N PHE A 485 5.19 -0.02 -13.28
CA PHE A 485 4.38 0.16 -12.08
C PHE A 485 2.92 0.50 -12.41
N ALA A 486 2.70 1.36 -13.41
CA ALA A 486 1.35 1.72 -13.86
C ALA A 486 0.61 0.53 -14.52
N TYR A 487 1.29 -0.22 -15.38
CA TYR A 487 0.70 -1.38 -16.05
C TYR A 487 0.37 -2.51 -15.08
N VAL A 488 1.26 -2.82 -14.13
CA VAL A 488 1.00 -3.89 -13.14
C VAL A 488 -0.17 -3.53 -12.23
N ALA A 489 -0.32 -2.27 -11.81
CA ALA A 489 -1.46 -1.81 -11.03
C ALA A 489 -2.78 -2.04 -11.78
N VAL A 490 -2.82 -1.74 -13.09
CA VAL A 490 -4.00 -2.00 -13.91
C VAL A 490 -4.25 -3.50 -14.06
N GLN A 491 -3.20 -4.30 -14.32
CA GLN A 491 -3.34 -5.76 -14.46
C GLN A 491 -3.92 -6.39 -13.19
N MET A 492 -3.38 -6.06 -12.03
CA MET A 492 -3.85 -6.61 -10.75
C MET A 492 -5.32 -6.29 -10.49
N CYS A 493 -5.69 -5.00 -10.65
CA CYS A 493 -7.08 -4.59 -10.47
C CYS A 493 -8.01 -5.27 -11.48
N ALA A 494 -7.63 -5.33 -12.75
CA ALA A 494 -8.42 -5.96 -13.78
C ALA A 494 -8.64 -7.46 -13.48
N ARG A 495 -7.60 -8.20 -13.06
CA ARG A 495 -7.71 -9.60 -12.64
C ARG A 495 -8.65 -9.75 -11.44
N GLU A 496 -8.47 -8.92 -10.40
CA GLU A 496 -9.30 -8.98 -9.18
C GLU A 496 -10.80 -8.83 -9.47
N PHE A 497 -11.15 -7.99 -10.45
CA PHE A 497 -12.54 -7.73 -10.82
C PHE A 497 -13.01 -8.49 -12.07
N GLY A 498 -12.25 -9.46 -12.58
CA GLY A 498 -12.65 -10.33 -13.69
C GLY A 498 -12.64 -9.67 -15.06
N ASP A 499 -11.85 -8.60 -15.24
CA ASP A 499 -11.65 -7.94 -16.53
C ASP A 499 -10.41 -8.49 -17.24
N ASP A 500 -10.52 -9.71 -17.76
CA ASP A 500 -9.39 -10.39 -18.39
C ASP A 500 -8.88 -9.67 -19.65
N GLU A 501 -9.75 -8.99 -20.39
CA GLU A 501 -9.38 -8.22 -21.58
C GLU A 501 -8.42 -7.07 -21.21
N LEU A 502 -8.78 -6.28 -20.21
CA LEU A 502 -7.95 -5.16 -19.74
C LEU A 502 -6.66 -5.67 -19.07
N ALA A 503 -6.73 -6.76 -18.31
CA ALA A 503 -5.57 -7.38 -17.69
C ALA A 503 -4.56 -7.87 -18.74
N GLU A 504 -5.05 -8.51 -19.80
CA GLU A 504 -4.22 -9.02 -20.86
C GLU A 504 -3.64 -7.89 -21.73
N ALA A 505 -4.40 -6.82 -21.97
CA ALA A 505 -3.90 -5.62 -22.65
C ALA A 505 -2.76 -4.96 -21.86
N ALA A 506 -2.88 -4.86 -20.52
CA ALA A 506 -1.83 -4.35 -19.66
C ALA A 506 -0.59 -5.27 -19.70
N ARG A 507 -0.76 -6.61 -19.63
CA ARG A 507 0.32 -7.59 -19.74
C ARG A 507 1.11 -7.44 -21.05
N ARG A 508 0.42 -7.35 -22.19
CA ARG A 508 1.08 -7.14 -23.49
C ARG A 508 1.89 -5.85 -23.53
N SER A 509 1.36 -4.79 -22.93
CA SER A 509 2.08 -3.52 -22.85
C SER A 509 3.33 -3.62 -21.97
N MET A 510 3.27 -4.37 -20.85
CA MET A 510 4.46 -4.68 -20.04
C MET A 510 5.51 -5.44 -20.82
N ASP A 511 5.11 -6.54 -21.51
CA ASP A 511 6.04 -7.39 -22.26
C ASP A 511 6.73 -6.62 -23.38
N GLN A 512 6.05 -5.68 -24.01
CA GLN A 512 6.62 -4.89 -25.09
C GLN A 512 7.50 -3.71 -24.60
N ASP A 513 7.08 -3.02 -23.55
CA ASP A 513 7.71 -1.76 -23.12
C ASP A 513 8.77 -1.94 -22.03
N CYS A 514 8.67 -3.00 -21.20
CA CYS A 514 9.41 -3.07 -19.95
C CYS A 514 10.57 -4.07 -19.93
N GLY A 515 10.89 -4.70 -21.07
CA GLY A 515 12.06 -5.58 -21.23
C GLY A 515 11.98 -6.84 -20.37
N PRO A 516 11.09 -7.79 -20.72
CA PRO A 516 11.01 -9.07 -20.03
C PRO A 516 12.28 -9.88 -20.29
N VAL A 517 12.80 -10.55 -19.26
CA VAL A 517 13.95 -11.47 -19.35
C VAL A 517 13.70 -12.69 -18.47
N VAL A 518 14.26 -13.82 -18.88
CA VAL A 518 14.36 -15.03 -18.07
C VAL A 518 15.84 -15.38 -17.95
N GLU A 519 16.37 -15.32 -16.74
CA GLU A 519 17.76 -15.61 -16.44
C GLU A 519 17.81 -16.71 -15.38
N ASN A 520 18.47 -17.83 -15.67
CA ASN A 520 18.56 -18.99 -14.76
C ASN A 520 17.19 -19.50 -14.27
N GLY A 521 16.16 -19.41 -15.13
CA GLY A 521 14.80 -19.80 -14.79
C GLY A 521 14.06 -18.82 -13.87
N VAL A 522 14.52 -17.57 -13.74
CA VAL A 522 13.89 -16.49 -13.00
C VAL A 522 13.40 -15.42 -13.97
N ALA A 523 12.09 -15.17 -13.99
CA ALA A 523 11.49 -14.17 -14.87
C ALA A 523 11.34 -12.82 -14.16
N ARG A 524 11.71 -11.73 -14.85
CA ARG A 524 11.55 -10.35 -14.38
C ARG A 524 11.54 -9.35 -15.52
N TYR A 525 11.15 -8.12 -15.23
CA TYR A 525 11.28 -6.98 -16.11
C TYR A 525 12.51 -6.14 -15.76
N THR A 526 13.30 -5.78 -16.76
CA THR A 526 14.55 -5.01 -16.55
C THR A 526 14.31 -3.51 -16.36
N LYS A 527 13.16 -2.98 -16.85
CA LYS A 527 12.82 -1.56 -16.82
C LYS A 527 11.80 -1.23 -15.73
N GLY A 528 12.03 -1.70 -14.51
CA GLY A 528 11.16 -1.44 -13.37
C GLY A 528 11.87 -1.69 -12.05
N SER A 529 11.24 -1.24 -10.96
CA SER A 529 11.71 -1.48 -9.60
C SER A 529 11.44 -2.91 -9.14
N THR A 530 12.04 -3.29 -8.03
CA THR A 530 11.73 -4.54 -7.33
C THR A 530 10.25 -4.62 -6.94
N LEU A 531 9.67 -3.52 -6.41
CA LEU A 531 8.25 -3.47 -6.07
C LEU A 531 7.35 -3.72 -7.29
N ALA A 532 7.63 -3.07 -8.42
CA ALA A 532 6.86 -3.25 -9.64
C ALA A 532 6.99 -4.69 -10.20
N ASN A 533 8.15 -5.32 -10.08
CA ASN A 533 8.34 -6.72 -10.45
C ASN A 533 7.56 -7.68 -9.54
N ILE A 534 7.55 -7.45 -8.22
CA ILE A 534 6.73 -8.24 -7.28
C ILE A 534 5.25 -8.18 -7.67
N TRP A 535 4.72 -6.98 -7.93
CA TRP A 535 3.35 -6.79 -8.39
C TRP A 535 3.10 -7.44 -9.76
N GLY A 536 4.09 -7.44 -10.65
CA GLY A 536 4.00 -8.10 -11.95
C GLY A 536 3.82 -9.61 -11.83
N VAL A 537 4.52 -10.24 -10.89
CA VAL A 537 4.32 -11.67 -10.58
C VAL A 537 2.94 -11.88 -9.97
N GLU A 538 2.56 -11.09 -8.97
CA GLU A 538 1.27 -11.18 -8.30
C GLU A 538 0.10 -11.10 -9.30
N GLY A 539 0.11 -10.11 -10.19
CA GLY A 539 -0.93 -9.94 -11.21
C GLY A 539 -1.00 -11.08 -12.23
N ARG A 540 0.08 -11.84 -12.45
CA ARG A 540 0.08 -13.05 -13.29
C ARG A 540 -0.48 -14.28 -12.58
N LEU A 541 -0.43 -14.32 -11.25
CA LEU A 541 -0.96 -15.39 -10.43
C LEU A 541 -2.48 -15.27 -10.21
N MET A 542 -2.97 -14.04 -10.19
CA MET A 542 -4.35 -13.72 -9.79
C MET A 542 -5.42 -14.18 -10.78
N ARG A 543 -6.53 -14.62 -10.22
CA ARG A 543 -7.87 -14.74 -10.84
C ARG A 543 -8.85 -13.84 -10.08
N THR A 544 -10.09 -13.79 -10.55
CA THR A 544 -11.14 -12.96 -9.96
C THR A 544 -11.31 -13.21 -8.46
N GLY A 545 -11.21 -12.15 -7.66
CA GLY A 545 -11.40 -12.19 -6.20
C GLY A 545 -10.26 -12.81 -5.39
N ASP A 546 -9.16 -13.20 -6.02
CA ASP A 546 -8.07 -13.91 -5.34
C ASP A 546 -7.39 -13.10 -4.25
N PHE A 547 -7.12 -11.82 -4.54
CA PHE A 547 -6.49 -10.97 -3.55
C PHE A 547 -7.38 -10.85 -2.31
N ARG A 548 -8.63 -10.47 -2.50
CA ARG A 548 -9.60 -10.41 -1.40
C ARG A 548 -9.69 -11.74 -0.63
N ASN A 549 -9.87 -12.85 -1.35
CA ASN A 549 -10.10 -14.15 -0.73
C ASN A 549 -8.89 -14.64 0.10
N SER A 550 -7.67 -14.24 -0.26
CA SER A 550 -6.46 -14.55 0.52
C SER A 550 -6.42 -13.87 1.90
N PHE A 551 -7.28 -12.86 2.15
CA PHE A 551 -7.37 -12.13 3.42
C PHE A 551 -8.65 -12.41 4.22
N VAL A 552 -9.77 -12.78 3.55
CA VAL A 552 -11.07 -12.90 4.23
C VAL A 552 -11.74 -14.27 4.07
N LYS A 553 -11.04 -15.23 3.48
CA LYS A 553 -11.54 -16.59 3.30
C LYS A 553 -10.50 -17.65 3.61
N GLY A 554 -9.25 -17.42 3.12
CA GLY A 554 -8.20 -18.43 3.20
C GLY A 554 -8.50 -19.70 2.41
N PRO A 555 -7.66 -20.74 2.54
CA PRO A 555 -7.90 -22.05 1.95
C PRO A 555 -9.00 -22.80 2.72
N PRO A 556 -9.62 -23.87 2.12
CA PRO A 556 -10.60 -24.69 2.81
C PRO A 556 -10.06 -25.32 4.10
N GLN A 557 -10.89 -25.47 5.13
CA GLN A 557 -10.48 -26.04 6.43
C GLN A 557 -9.90 -27.46 6.33
N SER A 558 -10.35 -28.25 5.33
CA SER A 558 -9.81 -29.59 5.06
C SER A 558 -8.28 -29.60 4.82
N VAL A 559 -7.75 -28.52 4.25
CA VAL A 559 -6.31 -28.33 4.01
C VAL A 559 -5.49 -28.44 5.31
N PHE A 560 -6.01 -27.87 6.40
CA PHE A 560 -5.28 -27.84 7.68
C PHE A 560 -5.28 -29.19 8.42
N ALA A 561 -6.20 -30.09 8.06
CA ALA A 561 -6.26 -31.44 8.64
C ALA A 561 -5.36 -32.44 7.89
N GLY A 562 -5.03 -32.17 6.64
CA GLY A 562 -4.36 -33.11 5.76
C GLY A 562 -2.84 -33.10 5.81
N PRO A 563 -2.21 -34.07 5.11
CA PRO A 563 -0.75 -34.12 4.96
C PRO A 563 -0.20 -32.88 4.27
N VAL A 564 1.08 -32.57 4.57
CA VAL A 564 1.82 -31.45 3.97
C VAL A 564 3.15 -31.91 3.40
N LEU A 565 3.61 -31.23 2.36
CA LEU A 565 5.00 -31.26 1.91
C LEU A 565 5.81 -30.36 2.86
N GLY A 566 6.44 -31.00 3.88
CA GLY A 566 7.16 -30.31 4.95
C GLY A 566 8.65 -30.09 4.64
N ASP A 567 9.24 -30.89 3.74
CA ASP A 567 10.63 -30.72 3.31
C ASP A 567 10.79 -30.94 1.81
N ALA A 568 11.41 -29.96 1.15
CA ALA A 568 11.83 -29.97 -0.24
C ALA A 568 12.96 -28.95 -0.41
N ARG A 569 13.93 -29.27 -1.27
CA ARG A 569 15.10 -28.41 -1.50
C ARG A 569 14.81 -27.37 -2.58
N TYR A 570 15.16 -26.13 -2.31
CA TYR A 570 15.12 -25.03 -3.27
C TYR A 570 16.54 -24.69 -3.75
N PRO A 571 16.77 -24.49 -5.06
CA PRO A 571 15.79 -24.46 -6.16
C PRO A 571 15.55 -25.81 -6.86
N GLU A 572 16.07 -26.95 -6.36
CA GLU A 572 16.02 -28.25 -7.02
C GLU A 572 14.58 -28.72 -7.28
N VAL A 573 13.66 -28.47 -6.34
CA VAL A 573 12.24 -28.83 -6.42
C VAL A 573 11.40 -27.58 -6.50
N LEU A 574 10.66 -27.38 -7.57
CA LEU A 574 9.66 -26.32 -7.72
C LEU A 574 8.27 -26.91 -7.54
N VAL A 575 7.46 -26.33 -6.65
CA VAL A 575 6.14 -26.83 -6.30
C VAL A 575 5.08 -26.02 -7.02
N ALA A 576 4.40 -26.62 -8.00
CA ALA A 576 3.34 -25.99 -8.76
C ALA A 576 1.95 -26.19 -8.13
N LYS A 577 1.76 -27.28 -7.39
CA LYS A 577 0.55 -27.61 -6.64
C LYS A 577 0.90 -28.41 -5.40
N ALA A 578 0.29 -28.10 -4.28
CA ALA A 578 0.27 -28.93 -3.08
C ALA A 578 -1.07 -28.73 -2.37
N PHE A 579 -1.97 -29.68 -2.50
CA PHE A 579 -3.36 -29.57 -2.02
C PHE A 579 -3.86 -30.86 -1.39
N SER A 580 -4.51 -30.75 -0.24
CA SER A 580 -5.15 -31.85 0.48
C SER A 580 -6.64 -31.60 0.66
N ARG A 581 -7.44 -32.66 0.53
CA ARG A 581 -8.88 -32.66 0.88
C ARG A 581 -9.14 -33.13 2.31
N GLY A 582 -8.06 -33.35 3.10
CA GLY A 582 -8.12 -33.76 4.50
C GLY A 582 -7.37 -35.05 4.80
N GLU A 583 -7.29 -36.01 3.89
CA GLU A 583 -6.58 -37.28 4.10
C GLU A 583 -5.55 -37.59 3.02
N ASP A 584 -5.70 -37.01 1.85
CA ASP A 584 -4.82 -37.16 0.67
C ASP A 584 -3.84 -35.99 0.55
N LEU A 585 -2.90 -36.11 -0.40
CA LEU A 585 -2.04 -35.00 -0.80
C LEU A 585 -1.76 -35.08 -2.31
N GLU A 586 -2.27 -34.11 -3.05
CA GLU A 586 -1.93 -33.93 -4.46
C GLU A 586 -0.73 -32.99 -4.59
N LEU A 587 0.28 -33.44 -5.31
CA LEU A 587 1.50 -32.66 -5.61
C LEU A 587 1.69 -32.56 -7.13
N VAL A 588 2.09 -31.38 -7.61
CA VAL A 588 2.67 -31.20 -8.93
C VAL A 588 3.98 -30.46 -8.76
N LEU A 589 5.05 -31.10 -9.22
CA LEU A 589 6.43 -30.68 -9.04
C LEU A 589 7.12 -30.52 -10.39
N TYR A 590 8.13 -29.62 -10.43
CA TYR A 590 9.01 -29.44 -11.57
C TYR A 590 10.47 -29.43 -11.11
N PRO A 591 11.42 -29.87 -11.96
CA PRO A 591 12.84 -29.73 -11.66
C PRO A 591 13.25 -28.25 -11.83
N GLY A 592 13.88 -27.68 -10.81
CA GLY A 592 14.36 -26.29 -10.85
C GLY A 592 15.86 -26.14 -11.14
N ALA A 593 16.64 -27.22 -10.92
CA ALA A 593 18.08 -27.28 -11.16
C ALA A 593 18.50 -28.41 -12.10
N GLY A 594 17.55 -28.99 -12.84
CA GLY A 594 17.76 -30.13 -13.74
C GLY A 594 17.02 -31.37 -13.29
N ASP A 595 16.83 -32.31 -14.22
CA ASP A 595 16.15 -33.58 -13.97
C ASP A 595 16.96 -34.46 -13.03
N GLY A 596 16.27 -35.26 -12.22
CA GLY A 596 16.92 -36.22 -11.35
C GLY A 596 16.12 -36.58 -10.10
N PRO A 597 16.67 -37.51 -9.25
CA PRO A 597 16.02 -37.92 -8.03
C PRO A 597 16.07 -36.85 -6.96
N GLN A 598 14.94 -36.60 -6.31
CA GLN A 598 14.77 -35.65 -5.22
C GLN A 598 14.07 -36.34 -4.04
N THR A 599 14.51 -36.02 -2.84
CA THR A 599 13.90 -36.52 -1.61
C THR A 599 12.94 -35.48 -1.06
N LEU A 600 11.69 -35.88 -0.79
CA LEU A 600 10.61 -35.06 -0.26
C LEU A 600 10.28 -35.53 1.16
N GLY A 601 10.14 -34.60 2.11
CA GLY A 601 9.62 -34.86 3.45
C GLY A 601 8.12 -34.58 3.54
N LEU A 602 7.39 -35.59 3.99
CA LEU A 602 5.95 -35.48 4.23
C LEU A 602 5.69 -35.41 5.73
N GLU A 603 4.75 -34.57 6.15
CA GLU A 603 4.35 -34.36 7.54
C GLU A 603 2.84 -34.38 7.69
N ARG A 604 2.34 -34.45 8.93
CA ARG A 604 0.92 -34.53 9.27
C ARG A 604 0.18 -35.74 8.67
N LEU A 605 0.91 -36.80 8.41
CA LEU A 605 0.33 -38.11 8.08
C LEU A 605 -0.29 -38.74 9.33
N LYS A 606 -1.24 -39.68 9.17
CA LYS A 606 -1.74 -40.46 10.31
C LYS A 606 -0.62 -41.38 10.79
N PRO A 607 -0.16 -41.32 12.08
CA PRO A 607 0.91 -42.14 12.60
C PRO A 607 0.69 -43.64 12.38
N GLY A 608 1.71 -44.34 11.86
CA GLY A 608 1.65 -45.77 11.57
C GLY A 608 0.75 -46.19 10.42
N ALA A 609 0.07 -45.26 9.75
CA ALA A 609 -0.78 -45.60 8.60
C ALA A 609 0.08 -45.82 7.34
N ARG A 610 -0.42 -46.71 6.48
CA ARG A 610 0.16 -46.98 5.15
C ARG A 610 -0.45 -46.05 4.12
N TYR A 611 0.37 -45.54 3.22
CA TYR A 611 -0.02 -44.67 2.13
C TYR A 611 0.44 -45.22 0.79
N ALA A 612 -0.39 -45.17 -0.21
CA ALA A 612 -0.05 -45.43 -1.60
C ALA A 612 0.35 -44.11 -2.30
N VAL A 613 1.32 -44.19 -3.18
CA VAL A 613 1.72 -43.10 -4.08
C VAL A 613 1.32 -43.47 -5.50
N GLU A 614 0.51 -42.65 -6.12
CA GLU A 614 0.02 -42.84 -7.48
C GLU A 614 0.58 -41.77 -8.40
N GLY A 615 0.81 -42.06 -9.67
CA GLY A 615 1.23 -41.10 -10.68
C GLY A 615 2.68 -41.30 -11.17
N ALA A 616 3.51 -40.27 -11.12
CA ALA A 616 4.89 -40.32 -11.63
C ALA A 616 5.82 -41.21 -10.79
N ALA A 617 5.47 -41.52 -9.55
CA ALA A 617 6.10 -42.54 -8.72
C ALA A 617 5.01 -43.48 -8.21
N ASN A 618 5.21 -44.77 -8.33
CA ASN A 618 4.33 -45.77 -7.76
C ASN A 618 5.05 -46.49 -6.62
N GLY A 619 4.37 -46.69 -5.51
CA GLY A 619 4.89 -47.34 -4.36
C GLY A 619 4.07 -47.10 -3.11
N ASP A 620 4.47 -47.69 -2.02
CA ASP A 620 3.83 -47.53 -0.74
C ASP A 620 4.87 -47.13 0.30
N PHE A 621 4.45 -46.41 1.32
CA PHE A 621 5.23 -46.12 2.49
C PHE A 621 4.36 -46.16 3.75
N THR A 622 4.99 -46.28 4.91
CA THR A 622 4.32 -46.20 6.20
C THR A 622 4.80 -44.97 6.95
N ALA A 623 3.89 -44.19 7.47
CA ALA A 623 4.20 -43.02 8.29
C ALA A 623 4.83 -43.47 9.62
N ASP A 624 5.82 -42.72 10.10
CA ASP A 624 6.43 -42.93 11.41
C ASP A 624 5.45 -42.60 12.57
N ALA A 625 5.92 -42.83 13.81
CA ALA A 625 5.12 -42.54 15.00
C ALA A 625 4.83 -41.04 15.20
N ALA A 626 5.53 -40.15 14.50
CA ALA A 626 5.32 -38.71 14.50
C ALA A 626 4.49 -38.23 13.28
N GLY A 627 3.98 -39.17 12.48
CA GLY A 627 3.19 -38.81 11.26
C GLY A 627 4.05 -38.22 10.15
N ARG A 628 5.31 -38.68 10.02
CA ARG A 628 6.24 -38.22 8.97
C ARG A 628 6.67 -39.40 8.08
N ALA A 629 7.02 -39.05 6.85
CA ALA A 629 7.62 -39.99 5.91
C ALA A 629 8.57 -39.28 4.95
N SER A 630 9.46 -40.04 4.32
CA SER A 630 10.34 -39.58 3.25
C SER A 630 10.04 -40.32 1.96
N LEU A 631 9.96 -39.62 0.86
CA LEU A 631 9.65 -40.15 -0.45
C LEU A 631 10.70 -39.67 -1.46
N THR A 632 11.33 -40.59 -2.19
CA THR A 632 12.23 -40.22 -3.29
C THR A 632 11.49 -40.29 -4.61
N VAL A 633 11.53 -39.20 -5.36
CA VAL A 633 10.84 -39.03 -6.66
C VAL A 633 11.83 -38.54 -7.71
N THR A 634 11.84 -39.15 -8.89
CA THR A 634 12.61 -38.61 -10.02
C THR A 634 11.81 -37.54 -10.70
N LEU A 635 12.31 -36.29 -10.66
CA LEU A 635 11.70 -35.16 -11.35
C LEU A 635 12.19 -35.12 -12.81
N SER A 636 11.23 -35.03 -13.73
CA SER A 636 11.48 -34.86 -15.17
C SER A 636 10.29 -34.10 -15.77
N GLY A 637 10.45 -32.79 -15.97
CA GLY A 637 9.33 -31.91 -16.38
C GLY A 637 8.20 -31.91 -15.33
N ARG A 638 6.94 -31.88 -15.80
CA ARG A 638 5.76 -31.91 -14.92
C ARG A 638 5.61 -33.29 -14.28
N THR A 639 5.84 -33.35 -12.98
CA THR A 639 5.77 -34.58 -12.18
C THR A 639 4.58 -34.49 -11.21
N ALA A 640 3.51 -35.26 -11.49
CA ALA A 640 2.30 -35.27 -10.68
C ALA A 640 2.27 -36.51 -9.77
N LEU A 641 1.91 -36.33 -8.50
CA LEU A 641 1.79 -37.38 -7.48
C LEU A 641 0.47 -37.21 -6.74
N HIS A 642 -0.18 -38.33 -6.40
CA HIS A 642 -1.30 -38.37 -5.49
C HIS A 642 -0.99 -39.35 -4.36
N ILE A 643 -0.98 -38.88 -3.15
CA ILE A 643 -0.67 -39.65 -1.95
C ILE A 643 -1.97 -39.90 -1.21
N VAL A 644 -2.36 -41.15 -1.06
CA VAL A 644 -3.64 -41.55 -0.47
C VAL A 644 -3.44 -42.60 0.61
N PRO A 645 -4.26 -42.61 1.68
CA PRO A 645 -4.25 -43.70 2.67
C PRO A 645 -4.55 -45.05 1.98
N SER A 646 -3.73 -46.08 2.25
CA SER A 646 -3.98 -47.45 1.85
C SER A 646 -4.85 -48.11 2.90
N HIS A 647 -5.99 -48.66 2.52
CA HIS A 647 -6.89 -49.44 3.39
C HIS A 647 -6.43 -50.86 3.59
#